data_9d82c0991761f221da1882772ffe2c5d
#
_entry.id   9d82c0991761f221da1882772ffe2c5d
#
_cell.length_a   1.000
_cell.length_b   1.000
_cell.length_c   1.000
_cell.angle_alpha   90.00
_cell.angle_beta   90.00
_cell.angle_gamma   90.00
#
_symmetry.space_group_name_H-M   'P 1'
#
loop_
_entity.id
_entity.type
_entity.pdbx_description
1 polymer ?
#
loop_
_entity_poly.entity_id
_entity_poly.type
_entity_poly.pdbx_seq_one_letter_code
_entity_poly.pdbx_strand_id
1 'polypeptide(L)'
;MELLAPAGNLDCALAAFDEGADAVYAGLKRFNARERTENFSHEEMSRLIAYAHKHGRKVYVTFNTLVKENELDDVASELAELERLRPDAVIVQDLGVVRMARQYFPALTLHGSTQMSLHNSAGLQFAAELGLSRVILERQTTLSELDAMMRSKPPVEVEVFIHGALCCCISGTCLLSSWLGGWSGNRGKCKQPCRRRHRSAEGNGFFLSAQDLETLEIIPQLMKTGVSSFKIEGRLRRSDYVSHVVAAYRMVMDAAAESDARFREVLPAARARLARTLGRRWSLGYYTKNSAEHLIKHDALGVSGLLCGKVVNVAPNGFTVSAGRPFYEGDMVRVQPSSGDEGPAFRITRMTLNGRPVSRAARGEEVFIHADKEIPRGGLMYKIGEKIPDYSARIAALPLRRPVLDLNIEISRTLCRVSCAGKSWMQSLDLAEADRQALSPERIEQEFARFRSDSFEPGRISAEISGNPFLPASVLKAVRKNWEEQFLALLPADASGDSAADGLARFRAGYAEMKGFRPTDERCNYALVPRGSHPELPKNARIVRAYPDDASPHEEWLLPFYMDEFSLDKIRAALKKWYDKGGRVIRISSLSHLPLLKDFPELTVKTCMPLPVCNSMAAAELASHGVSLVQGSLELGAAEWRQFARKSPIPVELYRFGRPVLLSTRADLPVHGRMSDSKGDMFLVEKHGILTQVMAGKVMDVPSLPEAAALFWDFRDANGREKEKARFNYDVELA
;
A
#
# COMPACT_ATOMS: atom_id res chain seq x y z
N MET A 1 1.72 -19.97 7.32
CA MET A 1 1.00 -18.68 7.47
C MET A 1 2.00 -17.64 7.94
N GLU A 2 2.23 -16.59 7.15
CA GLU A 2 3.19 -15.54 7.46
C GLU A 2 2.58 -14.45 8.33
N LEU A 3 3.28 -13.98 9.35
CA LEU A 3 2.93 -12.80 10.15
C LEU A 3 3.82 -11.62 9.74
N LEU A 4 3.23 -10.63 9.06
CA LEU A 4 3.91 -9.46 8.53
C LEU A 4 3.71 -8.24 9.44
N ALA A 5 4.80 -7.75 10.02
CA ALA A 5 4.78 -6.64 10.98
C ALA A 5 5.26 -5.31 10.35
N PRO A 6 4.77 -4.15 10.87
CA PRO A 6 5.22 -2.85 10.41
C PRO A 6 6.57 -2.47 11.02
N ALA A 7 7.47 -1.89 10.20
CA ALA A 7 8.70 -1.27 10.66
C ALA A 7 8.77 0.19 10.20
N GLY A 8 8.60 1.12 11.13
CA GLY A 8 8.79 2.56 10.87
C GLY A 8 10.25 2.99 10.98
N ASN A 9 11.06 2.25 11.73
CA ASN A 9 12.51 2.39 11.94
C ASN A 9 13.10 1.05 12.41
N LEU A 10 14.41 1.01 12.65
CA LEU A 10 15.12 -0.21 13.05
C LEU A 10 14.66 -0.77 14.40
N ASP A 11 14.32 0.08 15.39
CA ASP A 11 13.78 -0.38 16.68
C ASP A 11 12.50 -1.20 16.50
N CYS A 12 11.60 -0.73 15.62
CA CYS A 12 10.35 -1.43 15.32
C CYS A 12 10.60 -2.76 14.61
N ALA A 13 11.58 -2.82 13.70
CA ALA A 13 11.93 -4.04 12.99
C ALA A 13 12.49 -5.11 13.94
N LEU A 14 13.44 -4.71 14.81
CA LEU A 14 14.03 -5.62 15.79
C LEU A 14 12.98 -6.11 16.80
N ALA A 15 12.12 -5.20 17.30
CA ALA A 15 11.02 -5.57 18.19
C ALA A 15 10.05 -6.56 17.54
N ALA A 16 9.74 -6.39 16.23
CA ALA A 16 8.89 -7.31 15.50
C ALA A 16 9.51 -8.72 15.38
N PHE A 17 10.79 -8.81 15.04
CA PHE A 17 11.48 -10.09 14.90
C PHE A 17 11.66 -10.80 16.24
N ASP A 18 11.94 -10.06 17.31
CA ASP A 18 12.06 -10.62 18.67
C ASP A 18 10.77 -11.28 19.14
N GLU A 19 9.62 -10.76 18.74
CA GLU A 19 8.29 -11.28 19.12
C GLU A 19 7.69 -12.25 18.08
N GLY A 20 8.49 -12.68 17.08
CA GLY A 20 8.14 -13.77 16.19
C GLY A 20 7.48 -13.37 14.88
N ALA A 21 7.64 -12.14 14.39
CA ALA A 21 7.27 -11.80 13.02
C ALA A 21 8.10 -12.59 12.02
N ASP A 22 7.46 -13.12 10.97
CA ASP A 22 8.14 -13.83 9.87
C ASP A 22 8.73 -12.85 8.87
N ALA A 23 8.08 -11.69 8.72
CA ALA A 23 8.50 -10.63 7.83
C ALA A 23 8.19 -9.25 8.42
N VAL A 24 8.93 -8.23 7.95
CA VAL A 24 8.61 -6.83 8.21
C VAL A 24 8.42 -6.06 6.90
N TYR A 25 7.54 -5.04 6.92
CA TYR A 25 7.46 -4.10 5.81
C TYR A 25 7.89 -2.70 6.25
N ALA A 26 8.78 -2.12 5.48
CA ALA A 26 9.43 -0.85 5.75
C ALA A 26 9.37 0.07 4.51
N GLY A 27 9.71 1.33 4.65
CA GLY A 27 9.74 2.27 3.53
C GLY A 27 11.01 3.09 3.52
N LEU A 28 11.51 3.39 2.33
CA LEU A 28 12.52 4.40 2.11
C LEU A 28 11.93 5.80 2.28
N LYS A 29 12.74 6.84 2.26
CA LYS A 29 12.32 8.23 2.52
C LYS A 29 11.32 8.76 1.48
N ARG A 30 11.35 8.25 0.25
CA ARG A 30 10.47 8.67 -0.87
C ARG A 30 9.55 7.53 -1.31
N PHE A 31 8.51 7.86 -2.06
CA PHE A 31 7.59 6.96 -2.77
C PHE A 31 6.85 5.93 -1.89
N ASN A 32 6.62 6.25 -0.62
CA ASN A 32 5.86 5.37 0.27
C ASN A 32 4.65 6.07 0.92
N ALA A 33 3.60 5.29 1.21
CA ALA A 33 2.33 5.78 1.75
C ALA A 33 2.40 6.34 3.19
N ARG A 34 3.56 6.36 3.81
CA ARG A 34 3.82 6.91 5.15
C ARG A 34 5.07 7.80 5.15
N GLU A 35 5.13 8.75 4.23
CA GLU A 35 6.27 9.67 4.06
C GLU A 35 6.64 10.42 5.35
N ARG A 36 5.69 10.62 6.25
CA ARG A 36 5.88 11.34 7.53
C ARG A 36 6.52 10.51 8.64
N THR A 37 6.81 9.22 8.44
CA THR A 37 7.61 8.45 9.38
C THR A 37 9.08 8.81 9.23
N GLU A 38 9.90 8.36 10.18
CA GLU A 38 11.35 8.45 10.09
C GLU A 38 11.87 7.81 8.81
N ASN A 39 11.28 6.64 8.43
CA ASN A 39 11.66 5.82 7.28
C ASN A 39 13.15 5.46 7.27
N PHE A 40 13.56 4.63 6.34
CA PHE A 40 14.91 4.09 6.28
C PHE A 40 15.77 4.82 5.24
N SER A 41 17.03 5.05 5.56
CA SER A 41 18.06 5.28 4.56
C SER A 41 18.38 3.97 3.82
N HIS A 42 19.06 4.05 2.66
CA HIS A 42 19.52 2.86 1.94
C HIS A 42 20.46 2.00 2.81
N GLU A 43 21.34 2.65 3.59
CA GLU A 43 22.25 1.94 4.51
C GLU A 43 21.49 1.19 5.60
N GLU A 44 20.54 1.84 6.29
CA GLU A 44 19.71 1.18 7.31
C GLU A 44 18.88 0.03 6.73
N MET A 45 18.35 0.21 5.51
CA MET A 45 17.62 -0.85 4.80
C MET A 45 18.53 -2.02 4.45
N SER A 46 19.75 -1.75 3.98
CA SER A 46 20.77 -2.77 3.71
C SER A 46 21.09 -3.59 4.97
N ARG A 47 21.33 -2.90 6.09
CA ARG A 47 21.57 -3.53 7.41
C ARG A 47 20.40 -4.39 7.87
N LEU A 48 19.18 -3.88 7.71
CA LEU A 48 17.95 -4.61 8.08
C LEU A 48 17.78 -5.88 7.23
N ILE A 49 17.98 -5.80 5.92
CA ILE A 49 17.87 -6.95 5.00
C ILE A 49 18.93 -8.01 5.35
N ALA A 50 20.18 -7.59 5.56
CA ALA A 50 21.26 -8.51 5.95
C ALA A 50 20.96 -9.24 7.28
N TYR A 51 20.47 -8.50 8.26
CA TYR A 51 20.06 -9.07 9.54
C TYR A 51 18.90 -10.06 9.40
N ALA A 52 17.85 -9.67 8.66
CA ALA A 52 16.66 -10.50 8.44
C ALA A 52 17.03 -11.82 7.74
N HIS A 53 17.77 -11.76 6.63
CA HIS A 53 18.18 -12.95 5.87
C HIS A 53 19.06 -13.89 6.71
N LYS A 54 19.98 -13.35 7.52
CA LYS A 54 20.80 -14.16 8.45
C LYS A 54 19.93 -14.96 9.44
N HIS A 55 18.75 -14.47 9.77
CA HIS A 55 17.82 -15.11 10.71
C HIS A 55 16.64 -15.81 10.02
N GLY A 56 16.68 -16.01 8.69
CA GLY A 56 15.62 -16.63 7.92
C GLY A 56 14.32 -15.83 7.90
N ARG A 57 14.40 -14.49 8.06
CA ARG A 57 13.27 -13.55 8.03
C ARG A 57 13.28 -12.75 6.74
N LYS A 58 12.14 -12.11 6.42
CA LYS A 58 11.93 -11.37 5.18
C LYS A 58 11.76 -9.87 5.42
N VAL A 59 12.11 -9.08 4.41
CA VAL A 59 11.91 -7.62 4.38
C VAL A 59 11.20 -7.23 3.09
N TYR A 60 10.03 -6.58 3.20
CA TYR A 60 9.30 -6.02 2.08
C TYR A 60 9.40 -4.50 2.09
N VAL A 61 9.83 -3.92 0.97
CA VAL A 61 9.97 -2.46 0.86
C VAL A 61 8.72 -1.85 0.22
N THR A 62 8.15 -0.84 0.87
CA THR A 62 6.99 -0.13 0.32
C THR A 62 7.42 0.93 -0.68
N PHE A 63 6.90 0.81 -1.90
CA PHE A 63 7.01 1.77 -2.99
C PHE A 63 5.59 2.05 -3.53
N ASN A 64 4.70 2.41 -2.63
CA ASN A 64 3.26 2.29 -2.82
C ASN A 64 2.52 3.63 -2.80
N THR A 65 3.00 4.56 -3.61
CA THR A 65 2.35 5.84 -3.94
C THR A 65 2.17 6.00 -5.44
N LEU A 66 1.26 6.87 -5.83
CA LEU A 66 1.18 7.34 -7.21
C LEU A 66 2.43 8.17 -7.54
N VAL A 67 2.86 8.08 -8.79
CA VAL A 67 4.04 8.75 -9.33
C VAL A 67 3.62 9.73 -10.42
N LYS A 68 4.19 10.93 -10.43
CA LYS A 68 3.98 11.93 -11.47
C LYS A 68 4.97 11.75 -12.62
N GLU A 69 4.66 12.32 -13.77
CA GLU A 69 5.51 12.19 -14.97
C GLU A 69 6.95 12.67 -14.74
N ASN A 70 7.12 13.80 -14.07
CA ASN A 70 8.43 14.38 -13.78
C ASN A 70 9.25 13.65 -12.71
N GLU A 71 8.68 12.62 -12.06
CA GLU A 71 9.35 11.80 -11.05
C GLU A 71 9.87 10.46 -11.62
N LEU A 72 9.58 10.13 -12.89
CA LEU A 72 9.91 8.82 -13.46
C LEU A 72 11.40 8.50 -13.48
N ASP A 73 12.29 9.48 -13.68
CA ASP A 73 13.75 9.25 -13.61
C ASP A 73 14.23 8.98 -12.18
N ASP A 74 13.66 9.68 -11.20
CA ASP A 74 13.90 9.41 -9.78
C ASP A 74 13.41 8.02 -9.37
N VAL A 75 12.23 7.64 -9.87
CA VAL A 75 11.66 6.28 -9.67
C VAL A 75 12.58 5.21 -10.25
N ALA A 76 13.07 5.41 -11.47
CA ALA A 76 14.00 4.47 -12.09
C ALA A 76 15.30 4.32 -11.29
N SER A 77 15.83 5.44 -10.81
CA SER A 77 17.03 5.47 -9.96
C SER A 77 16.79 4.73 -8.64
N GLU A 78 15.63 4.91 -8.01
CA GLU A 78 15.27 4.24 -6.76
C GLU A 78 14.99 2.74 -6.96
N LEU A 79 14.38 2.33 -8.09
CA LEU A 79 14.20 0.91 -8.44
C LEU A 79 15.53 0.22 -8.69
N ALA A 80 16.50 0.89 -9.32
CA ALA A 80 17.86 0.39 -9.47
C ALA A 80 18.52 0.16 -8.10
N GLU A 81 18.36 1.09 -7.17
CA GLU A 81 18.89 0.93 -5.82
C GLU A 81 18.19 -0.21 -5.05
N LEU A 82 16.88 -0.36 -5.20
CA LEU A 82 16.14 -1.49 -4.63
C LEU A 82 16.59 -2.83 -5.24
N GLU A 83 16.91 -2.88 -6.53
CA GLU A 83 17.45 -4.09 -7.15
C GLU A 83 18.83 -4.46 -6.57
N ARG A 84 19.67 -3.46 -6.24
CA ARG A 84 20.95 -3.69 -5.52
C ARG A 84 20.74 -4.14 -4.08
N LEU A 85 19.76 -3.55 -3.38
CA LEU A 85 19.42 -3.91 -2.01
C LEU A 85 18.80 -5.30 -1.88
N ARG A 86 18.12 -5.81 -2.92
CA ARG A 86 17.46 -7.12 -2.97
C ARG A 86 16.56 -7.41 -1.76
N PRO A 87 15.54 -6.58 -1.50
CA PRO A 87 14.49 -6.97 -0.58
C PRO A 87 13.76 -8.22 -1.09
N ASP A 88 13.07 -8.93 -0.21
CA ASP A 88 12.29 -10.11 -0.62
C ASP A 88 11.12 -9.75 -1.54
N ALA A 89 10.58 -8.53 -1.43
CA ALA A 89 9.66 -7.95 -2.41
C ALA A 89 9.56 -6.43 -2.27
N VAL A 90 9.03 -5.80 -3.32
CA VAL A 90 8.63 -4.39 -3.36
C VAL A 90 7.10 -4.29 -3.44
N ILE A 91 6.49 -3.57 -2.49
CA ILE A 91 5.03 -3.37 -2.44
C ILE A 91 4.69 -2.13 -3.26
N VAL A 92 3.99 -2.30 -4.40
CA VAL A 92 3.75 -1.27 -5.41
C VAL A 92 2.29 -0.88 -5.53
N GLN A 93 2.02 0.36 -5.97
CA GLN A 93 0.67 0.86 -6.28
C GLN A 93 0.55 1.31 -7.74
N ASP A 94 1.49 2.12 -8.21
CA ASP A 94 1.45 2.78 -9.52
C ASP A 94 1.74 1.78 -10.65
N LEU A 95 0.88 1.75 -11.67
CA LEU A 95 1.05 0.86 -12.83
C LEU A 95 2.30 1.17 -13.64
N GLY A 96 2.73 2.43 -13.67
CA GLY A 96 3.98 2.82 -14.32
C GLY A 96 5.19 2.24 -13.59
N VAL A 97 5.16 2.22 -12.25
CA VAL A 97 6.20 1.56 -11.43
C VAL A 97 6.21 0.06 -11.69
N VAL A 98 5.04 -0.59 -11.76
CA VAL A 98 4.93 -2.02 -12.12
C VAL A 98 5.59 -2.29 -13.47
N ARG A 99 5.23 -1.49 -14.49
CA ARG A 99 5.82 -1.62 -15.84
C ARG A 99 7.34 -1.43 -15.82
N MET A 100 7.82 -0.37 -15.18
CA MET A 100 9.25 -0.06 -15.09
C MET A 100 10.02 -1.18 -14.40
N ALA A 101 9.53 -1.67 -13.27
CA ALA A 101 10.17 -2.76 -12.53
C ALA A 101 10.26 -4.03 -13.40
N ARG A 102 9.15 -4.46 -14.01
CA ARG A 102 9.14 -5.66 -14.85
C ARG A 102 10.03 -5.57 -16.09
N GLN A 103 10.07 -4.41 -16.72
CA GLN A 103 10.79 -4.23 -17.98
C GLN A 103 12.28 -3.97 -17.79
N TYR A 104 12.66 -3.25 -16.75
CA TYR A 104 14.03 -2.77 -16.57
C TYR A 104 14.73 -3.32 -15.34
N PHE A 105 13.99 -3.78 -14.32
CA PHE A 105 14.52 -4.31 -13.05
C PHE A 105 13.86 -5.65 -12.69
N PRO A 106 14.00 -6.68 -13.55
CA PRO A 106 13.24 -7.93 -13.45
C PRO A 106 13.62 -8.81 -12.25
N ALA A 107 14.71 -8.51 -11.55
CA ALA A 107 15.07 -9.21 -10.32
C ALA A 107 14.21 -8.81 -9.12
N LEU A 108 13.41 -7.73 -9.22
CA LEU A 108 12.50 -7.30 -8.18
C LEU A 108 11.21 -8.13 -8.18
N THR A 109 10.95 -8.80 -7.07
CA THR A 109 9.64 -9.42 -6.80
C THR A 109 8.63 -8.32 -6.42
N LEU A 110 7.43 -8.34 -7.02
CA LEU A 110 6.42 -7.30 -6.81
C LEU A 110 5.21 -7.83 -6.05
N HIS A 111 4.80 -7.11 -5.01
CA HIS A 111 3.54 -7.31 -4.30
C HIS A 111 2.59 -6.13 -4.57
N GLY A 112 1.34 -6.42 -4.93
CA GLY A 112 0.31 -5.39 -5.12
C GLY A 112 -0.14 -4.78 -3.79
N SER A 113 0.00 -3.48 -3.65
CA SER A 113 -0.47 -2.74 -2.47
C SER A 113 -2.00 -2.76 -2.37
N THR A 114 -2.54 -2.71 -1.16
CA THR A 114 -3.97 -2.45 -0.92
C THR A 114 -4.45 -1.16 -1.60
N GLN A 115 -3.54 -0.23 -1.89
CA GLN A 115 -3.85 1.01 -2.62
C GLN A 115 -4.12 0.81 -4.13
N MET A 116 -3.93 -0.40 -4.67
CA MET A 116 -4.43 -0.77 -6.00
C MET A 116 -5.93 -1.06 -6.02
N SER A 117 -6.59 -1.06 -4.86
CA SER A 117 -8.05 -1.29 -4.69
C SER A 117 -8.53 -2.66 -5.21
N LEU A 118 -7.68 -3.67 -5.21
CA LEU A 118 -8.06 -5.02 -5.64
C LEU A 118 -8.89 -5.68 -4.54
N HIS A 119 -10.10 -6.15 -4.87
CA HIS A 119 -11.10 -6.56 -3.89
C HIS A 119 -11.98 -7.75 -4.30
N ASN A 120 -11.67 -8.42 -5.43
CA ASN A 120 -12.39 -9.59 -5.92
C ASN A 120 -11.48 -10.50 -6.76
N SER A 121 -11.96 -11.68 -7.12
CA SER A 121 -11.21 -12.69 -7.87
C SER A 121 -10.74 -12.20 -9.25
N ALA A 122 -11.53 -11.38 -9.94
CA ALA A 122 -11.11 -10.78 -11.21
C ALA A 122 -9.90 -9.85 -11.02
N GLY A 123 -9.87 -9.07 -9.94
CA GLY A 123 -8.71 -8.26 -9.58
C GLY A 123 -7.46 -9.08 -9.27
N LEU A 124 -7.61 -10.22 -8.59
CA LEU A 124 -6.50 -11.14 -8.33
C LEU A 124 -5.95 -11.78 -9.61
N GLN A 125 -6.82 -12.09 -10.56
CA GLN A 125 -6.40 -12.56 -11.88
C GLN A 125 -5.59 -11.50 -12.63
N PHE A 126 -6.06 -10.26 -12.65
CA PHE A 126 -5.33 -9.16 -13.29
C PHE A 126 -3.98 -8.89 -12.62
N ALA A 127 -3.90 -9.03 -11.30
CA ALA A 127 -2.63 -8.91 -10.58
C ALA A 127 -1.57 -9.91 -11.06
N ALA A 128 -1.98 -11.15 -11.35
CA ALA A 128 -1.07 -12.15 -11.94
C ALA A 128 -0.61 -11.75 -13.34
N GLU A 129 -1.49 -11.19 -14.16
CA GLU A 129 -1.16 -10.69 -15.51
C GLU A 129 -0.17 -9.51 -15.45
N LEU A 130 -0.28 -8.70 -14.40
CA LEU A 130 0.70 -7.66 -14.08
C LEU A 130 2.03 -8.23 -13.53
N GLY A 131 2.16 -9.54 -13.36
CA GLY A 131 3.37 -10.18 -12.80
C GLY A 131 3.56 -9.94 -11.29
N LEU A 132 2.48 -9.63 -10.57
CA LEU A 132 2.53 -9.54 -9.12
C LEU A 132 2.48 -10.94 -8.52
N SER A 133 3.34 -11.23 -7.55
CA SER A 133 3.37 -12.52 -6.86
C SER A 133 2.39 -12.60 -5.68
N ARG A 134 2.04 -11.43 -5.09
CA ARG A 134 1.12 -11.31 -3.95
C ARG A 134 0.27 -10.06 -4.08
N VAL A 135 -0.94 -10.11 -3.53
CA VAL A 135 -1.86 -8.96 -3.41
C VAL A 135 -2.25 -8.74 -1.96
N ILE A 136 -2.05 -7.53 -1.47
CA ILE A 136 -2.64 -7.06 -0.22
C ILE A 136 -4.05 -6.57 -0.54
N LEU A 137 -5.07 -7.35 -0.15
CA LEU A 137 -6.46 -7.04 -0.45
C LEU A 137 -6.91 -5.70 0.12
N GLU A 138 -7.92 -5.13 -0.52
CA GLU A 138 -8.63 -3.98 -0.03
C GLU A 138 -9.28 -4.29 1.33
N ARG A 139 -9.24 -3.32 2.26
CA ARG A 139 -9.59 -3.51 3.68
C ARG A 139 -11.08 -3.74 3.94
N GLN A 140 -11.95 -3.44 2.97
CA GLN A 140 -13.41 -3.51 3.12
C GLN A 140 -13.99 -4.84 2.59
N THR A 141 -13.12 -5.80 2.29
CA THR A 141 -13.51 -7.16 1.92
C THR A 141 -14.05 -7.91 3.15
N THR A 142 -15.21 -8.56 3.00
CA THR A 142 -15.81 -9.39 4.07
C THR A 142 -15.17 -10.78 4.13
N LEU A 143 -15.34 -11.47 5.27
CA LEU A 143 -14.83 -12.84 5.42
C LEU A 143 -15.46 -13.80 4.40
N SER A 144 -16.74 -13.62 4.09
CA SER A 144 -17.45 -14.45 3.09
C SER A 144 -16.95 -14.21 1.67
N GLU A 145 -16.65 -12.98 1.30
CA GLU A 145 -16.01 -12.63 0.01
C GLU A 145 -14.61 -13.20 -0.08
N LEU A 146 -13.82 -13.05 0.99
CA LEU A 146 -12.47 -13.61 1.08
C LEU A 146 -12.49 -15.13 0.90
N ASP A 147 -13.37 -15.84 1.60
CA ASP A 147 -13.51 -17.26 1.50
C ASP A 147 -13.95 -17.72 0.08
N ALA A 148 -14.85 -16.98 -0.57
CA ALA A 148 -15.23 -17.22 -1.96
C ALA A 148 -14.06 -17.02 -2.94
N MET A 149 -13.30 -15.93 -2.80
CA MET A 149 -12.10 -15.68 -3.61
C MET A 149 -11.05 -16.78 -3.43
N MET A 150 -10.78 -17.19 -2.19
CA MET A 150 -9.76 -18.21 -1.93
C MET A 150 -10.16 -19.60 -2.43
N ARG A 151 -11.46 -19.93 -2.42
CA ARG A 151 -11.96 -21.17 -3.05
C ARG A 151 -11.73 -21.23 -4.56
N SER A 152 -11.65 -20.10 -5.24
CA SER A 152 -11.32 -20.04 -6.67
C SER A 152 -9.84 -20.32 -6.98
N LYS A 153 -9.00 -20.52 -5.95
CA LYS A 153 -7.55 -20.74 -6.06
C LYS A 153 -6.87 -19.64 -6.89
N PRO A 154 -6.79 -18.42 -6.37
CA PRO A 154 -6.23 -17.30 -7.10
C PRO A 154 -4.79 -17.59 -7.53
N PRO A 155 -4.35 -17.06 -8.69
CA PRO A 155 -3.01 -17.32 -9.23
C PRO A 155 -1.91 -16.51 -8.53
N VAL A 156 -2.24 -15.76 -7.49
CA VAL A 156 -1.33 -14.95 -6.68
C VAL A 156 -1.55 -15.24 -5.20
N GLU A 157 -0.51 -15.03 -4.39
CA GLU A 157 -0.67 -15.05 -2.93
C GLU A 157 -1.57 -13.91 -2.46
N VAL A 158 -2.36 -14.18 -1.42
CA VAL A 158 -3.27 -13.19 -0.83
C VAL A 158 -2.84 -12.84 0.59
N GLU A 159 -2.74 -11.54 0.85
CA GLU A 159 -2.40 -10.96 2.16
C GLU A 159 -3.57 -10.11 2.66
N VAL A 160 -3.92 -10.24 3.93
CA VAL A 160 -5.03 -9.49 4.55
C VAL A 160 -4.60 -8.80 5.84
N PHE A 161 -5.21 -7.64 6.13
CA PHE A 161 -5.00 -6.95 7.40
C PHE A 161 -5.71 -7.66 8.54
N ILE A 162 -5.02 -7.79 9.68
CA ILE A 162 -5.58 -8.40 10.89
C ILE A 162 -5.64 -7.44 12.08
N HIS A 163 -4.86 -6.35 12.06
CA HIS A 163 -4.81 -5.41 13.18
C HIS A 163 -4.45 -3.99 12.75
N GLY A 164 -4.92 -3.01 13.53
CA GLY A 164 -4.49 -1.62 13.47
C GLY A 164 -5.49 -0.67 12.82
N ALA A 165 -5.04 0.53 12.45
CA ALA A 165 -5.91 1.59 12.00
C ALA A 165 -6.61 1.28 10.66
N LEU A 166 -7.95 1.35 10.65
CA LEU A 166 -8.74 1.24 9.43
C LEU A 166 -8.87 2.59 8.72
N CYS A 167 -8.83 2.54 7.40
CA CYS A 167 -9.21 3.65 6.54
C CYS A 167 -10.72 3.59 6.27
N CYS A 168 -11.40 4.73 6.40
CA CYS A 168 -12.82 4.81 6.06
C CYS A 168 -13.05 4.68 4.54
N CYS A 169 -12.11 5.16 3.71
CA CYS A 169 -12.20 5.08 2.27
C CYS A 169 -11.70 3.74 1.74
N ILE A 170 -12.26 3.28 0.62
CA ILE A 170 -11.64 2.26 -0.22
C ILE A 170 -10.22 2.73 -0.57
N SER A 171 -9.25 1.90 -0.28
CA SER A 171 -7.83 2.27 -0.33
C SER A 171 -7.42 2.70 -1.75
N GLY A 172 -6.56 3.72 -1.86
CA GLY A 172 -6.03 4.20 -3.14
C GLY A 172 -6.93 5.16 -3.94
N THR A 173 -8.15 5.45 -3.46
CA THR A 173 -9.12 6.29 -4.20
C THR A 173 -9.50 7.59 -3.49
N CYS A 174 -8.96 7.82 -2.28
CA CYS A 174 -9.35 8.95 -1.45
C CYS A 174 -8.75 10.27 -1.94
N LEU A 175 -9.62 11.23 -2.24
CA LEU A 175 -9.26 12.61 -2.60
C LEU A 175 -9.52 13.62 -1.49
N LEU A 176 -10.09 13.19 -0.34
CA LEU A 176 -10.55 14.10 0.72
C LEU A 176 -9.42 14.97 1.29
N SER A 177 -8.25 14.40 1.53
CA SER A 177 -7.11 15.13 2.07
C SER A 177 -6.45 16.06 1.04
N SER A 178 -6.46 15.67 -0.23
CA SER A 178 -6.01 16.52 -1.35
C SER A 178 -6.95 17.72 -1.52
N TRP A 179 -8.26 17.47 -1.53
CA TRP A 179 -9.29 18.50 -1.67
C TRP A 179 -9.19 19.56 -0.58
N LEU A 180 -8.96 19.15 0.66
CA LEU A 180 -8.92 20.02 1.85
C LEU A 180 -7.55 20.69 2.11
N GLY A 181 -6.66 20.74 1.15
CA GLY A 181 -5.40 21.46 1.32
C GLY A 181 -4.19 20.88 0.61
N GLY A 182 -4.38 20.12 -0.48
CA GLY A 182 -3.32 19.67 -1.35
C GLY A 182 -2.46 18.51 -0.82
N TRP A 183 -2.89 17.84 0.27
CA TRP A 183 -2.12 16.77 0.91
C TRP A 183 -2.60 15.39 0.44
N SER A 184 -2.05 14.88 -0.65
CA SER A 184 -2.49 13.63 -1.24
C SER A 184 -2.26 12.42 -0.34
N GLY A 185 -3.38 11.70 -0.03
CA GLY A 185 -3.32 10.41 0.65
C GLY A 185 -2.71 9.31 -0.21
N ASN A 186 -2.89 9.40 -1.52
CA ASN A 186 -2.36 8.46 -2.51
C ASN A 186 -0.87 8.68 -2.77
N ARG A 187 -0.30 9.75 -2.21
CA ARG A 187 1.12 10.10 -2.27
C ARG A 187 1.78 10.15 -0.89
N GLY A 188 1.19 9.46 0.11
CA GLY A 188 1.77 9.31 1.44
C GLY A 188 1.60 10.49 2.41
N LYS A 189 0.90 11.56 2.00
CA LYS A 189 0.83 12.83 2.74
C LYS A 189 -0.50 13.08 3.46
N CYS A 190 -1.36 12.09 3.60
CA CYS A 190 -2.69 12.20 4.20
C CYS A 190 -2.66 12.85 5.60
N LYS A 191 -3.44 13.92 5.79
CA LYS A 191 -3.65 14.59 7.08
C LYS A 191 -4.87 14.10 7.86
N GLN A 192 -5.45 12.99 7.44
CA GLN A 192 -6.57 12.31 8.09
C GLN A 192 -7.78 13.23 8.36
N PRO A 193 -8.31 14.02 7.39
CA PRO A 193 -9.47 14.88 7.60
C PRO A 193 -10.72 14.10 7.99
N CYS A 194 -10.82 12.81 7.60
CA CYS A 194 -11.89 11.91 8.04
C CYS A 194 -11.94 11.69 9.57
N ARG A 195 -10.86 12.04 10.29
CA ARG A 195 -10.78 11.96 11.76
C ARG A 195 -11.17 13.26 12.47
N ARG A 196 -11.67 14.25 11.74
CA ARG A 196 -12.14 15.53 12.30
C ARG A 196 -13.63 15.45 12.64
N ARG A 197 -14.06 16.41 13.45
CA ARG A 197 -15.47 16.61 13.77
C ARG A 197 -16.17 17.30 12.59
N HIS A 198 -17.34 16.82 12.23
CA HIS A 198 -18.18 17.37 11.17
C HIS A 198 -19.54 17.77 11.74
N ARG A 199 -20.26 18.61 11.01
CA ARG A 199 -21.62 19.06 11.30
C ARG A 199 -22.56 18.59 10.19
N SER A 200 -23.76 18.15 10.56
CA SER A 200 -24.82 17.76 9.64
C SER A 200 -26.19 18.01 10.25
N ALA A 201 -27.27 17.61 9.57
CA ALA A 201 -28.61 17.62 10.12
C ALA A 201 -28.75 16.67 11.33
N GLU A 202 -27.99 15.59 11.38
CA GLU A 202 -27.93 14.59 12.45
C GLU A 202 -27.13 15.08 13.67
N GLY A 203 -26.56 16.29 13.60
CA GLY A 203 -25.79 16.89 14.70
C GLY A 203 -24.29 17.06 14.40
N ASN A 204 -23.47 17.05 15.46
CA ASN A 204 -22.02 17.19 15.37
C ASN A 204 -21.34 15.88 15.78
N GLY A 205 -20.42 15.37 14.95
CA GLY A 205 -19.75 14.11 15.26
C GLY A 205 -18.58 13.77 14.36
N PHE A 206 -17.97 12.62 14.66
CA PHE A 206 -16.84 12.06 13.89
C PHE A 206 -17.34 11.05 12.84
N PHE A 207 -18.19 11.51 11.94
CA PHE A 207 -18.97 10.69 11.00
C PHE A 207 -18.16 9.83 10.04
N LEU A 208 -16.86 10.10 9.88
CA LEU A 208 -15.95 9.38 8.99
C LEU A 208 -14.83 8.64 9.75
N SER A 209 -14.88 8.63 11.10
CA SER A 209 -13.80 8.06 11.92
C SER A 209 -14.04 6.58 12.25
N ALA A 210 -13.50 5.67 11.45
CA ALA A 210 -13.57 4.24 11.71
C ALA A 210 -12.77 3.82 12.95
N GLN A 211 -13.24 2.80 13.66
CA GLN A 211 -12.53 2.11 14.74
C GLN A 211 -11.30 1.39 14.21
N ASP A 212 -10.37 0.98 15.07
CA ASP A 212 -9.22 0.19 14.69
C ASP A 212 -9.62 -1.30 14.55
N LEU A 213 -8.95 -2.03 13.65
CA LEU A 213 -9.17 -3.45 13.43
C LEU A 213 -8.53 -4.28 14.56
N GLU A 214 -9.26 -5.30 15.04
CA GLU A 214 -8.75 -6.34 15.93
C GLU A 214 -9.45 -7.66 15.59
N THR A 215 -8.69 -8.70 15.25
CA THR A 215 -9.21 -9.97 14.73
C THR A 215 -8.78 -11.20 15.53
N LEU A 216 -8.26 -11.04 16.76
CA LEU A 216 -7.78 -12.19 17.54
C LEU A 216 -8.80 -13.34 17.60
N GLU A 217 -10.08 -13.01 17.79
CA GLU A 217 -11.15 -14.04 17.91
C GLU A 217 -11.41 -14.81 16.63
N ILE A 218 -11.17 -14.20 15.46
CA ILE A 218 -11.46 -14.81 14.16
C ILE A 218 -10.20 -15.31 13.44
N ILE A 219 -9.03 -15.29 14.09
CA ILE A 219 -7.79 -15.84 13.52
C ILE A 219 -7.97 -17.29 13.03
N PRO A 220 -8.60 -18.21 13.79
CA PRO A 220 -8.81 -19.58 13.28
C PRO A 220 -9.65 -19.64 11.99
N GLN A 221 -10.66 -18.75 11.85
CA GLN A 221 -11.47 -18.67 10.64
C GLN A 221 -10.64 -18.11 9.47
N LEU A 222 -9.88 -17.03 9.71
CA LEU A 222 -9.00 -16.43 8.69
C LEU A 222 -7.92 -17.42 8.22
N MET A 223 -7.33 -18.21 9.11
CA MET A 223 -6.37 -19.27 8.74
C MET A 223 -6.99 -20.33 7.84
N LYS A 224 -8.26 -20.69 8.06
CA LYS A 224 -8.99 -21.69 7.26
C LYS A 224 -9.31 -21.18 5.83
N THR A 225 -9.31 -19.88 5.56
CA THR A 225 -9.50 -19.37 4.20
C THR A 225 -8.35 -19.69 3.25
N GLY A 226 -7.15 -19.96 3.78
CA GLY A 226 -5.97 -20.28 2.98
C GLY A 226 -5.21 -19.05 2.45
N VAL A 227 -5.43 -17.85 3.00
CA VAL A 227 -4.58 -16.67 2.71
C VAL A 227 -3.13 -16.94 3.11
N SER A 228 -2.18 -16.30 2.44
CA SER A 228 -0.75 -16.58 2.62
C SER A 228 -0.11 -15.77 3.76
N SER A 229 -0.61 -14.55 4.01
CA SER A 229 0.01 -13.61 4.95
C SER A 229 -1.02 -12.79 5.73
N PHE A 230 -0.73 -12.55 7.00
CA PHE A 230 -1.46 -11.69 7.91
C PHE A 230 -0.67 -10.41 8.20
N LYS A 231 -1.25 -9.26 7.87
CA LYS A 231 -0.59 -7.96 7.98
C LYS A 231 -1.10 -7.12 9.15
N ILE A 232 -0.16 -6.62 9.94
CA ILE A 232 -0.41 -5.65 11.00
C ILE A 232 -0.19 -4.24 10.44
N GLU A 233 -1.18 -3.33 10.56
CA GLU A 233 -1.00 -1.90 10.27
C GLU A 233 -0.37 -1.19 11.47
N GLY A 234 0.65 -0.33 11.22
CA GLY A 234 1.28 0.36 12.35
C GLY A 234 2.60 1.06 12.07
N ARG A 235 2.95 1.41 10.83
CA ARG A 235 4.25 2.06 10.52
C ARG A 235 4.50 3.41 11.23
N LEU A 236 3.45 4.08 11.71
CA LEU A 236 3.53 5.29 12.55
C LEU A 236 3.59 4.96 14.05
N ARG A 237 3.61 3.69 14.41
CA ARG A 237 3.62 3.22 15.80
C ARG A 237 5.05 3.00 16.28
N ARG A 238 5.23 2.97 17.59
CA ARG A 238 6.50 2.76 18.27
C ARG A 238 6.78 1.28 18.46
N SER A 239 8.03 0.94 18.83
CA SER A 239 8.48 -0.44 19.03
C SER A 239 7.72 -1.18 20.13
N ASP A 240 7.28 -0.49 21.20
CA ASP A 240 6.46 -1.09 22.25
C ASP A 240 5.08 -1.58 21.73
N TYR A 241 4.42 -0.79 20.88
CA TYR A 241 3.19 -1.22 20.21
C TYR A 241 3.45 -2.43 19.32
N VAL A 242 4.50 -2.36 18.47
CA VAL A 242 4.83 -3.45 17.54
C VAL A 242 5.11 -4.74 18.30
N SER A 243 5.93 -4.70 19.37
CA SER A 243 6.22 -5.84 20.24
C SER A 243 4.94 -6.49 20.78
N HIS A 244 4.06 -5.70 21.41
CA HIS A 244 2.85 -6.26 22.02
C HIS A 244 1.87 -6.83 20.99
N VAL A 245 1.69 -6.17 19.86
CA VAL A 245 0.78 -6.63 18.80
C VAL A 245 1.30 -7.90 18.14
N VAL A 246 2.58 -7.94 17.75
CA VAL A 246 3.18 -9.13 17.11
C VAL A 246 3.11 -10.32 18.05
N ALA A 247 3.52 -10.16 19.32
CA ALA A 247 3.45 -11.22 20.31
C ALA A 247 2.03 -11.76 20.51
N ALA A 248 1.03 -10.88 20.58
CA ALA A 248 -0.36 -11.31 20.76
C ALA A 248 -0.87 -12.15 19.59
N TYR A 249 -0.59 -11.71 18.35
CA TYR A 249 -1.00 -12.46 17.15
C TYR A 249 -0.18 -13.74 16.98
N ARG A 250 1.13 -13.74 17.26
CA ARG A 250 1.94 -14.96 17.21
C ARG A 250 1.39 -16.02 18.16
N MET A 251 1.11 -15.64 19.42
CA MET A 251 0.53 -16.55 20.41
C MET A 251 -0.76 -17.22 19.92
N VAL A 252 -1.71 -16.45 19.35
CA VAL A 252 -2.99 -17.02 18.90
C VAL A 252 -2.86 -17.80 17.61
N MET A 253 -1.96 -17.41 16.70
CA MET A 253 -1.71 -18.13 15.45
C MET A 253 -1.10 -19.51 15.74
N ASP A 254 -0.10 -19.58 16.61
CA ASP A 254 0.55 -20.84 16.98
C ASP A 254 -0.44 -21.76 17.70
N ALA A 255 -1.19 -21.24 18.67
CA ALA A 255 -2.20 -22.02 19.38
C ALA A 255 -3.36 -22.49 18.48
N ALA A 256 -3.79 -21.67 17.52
CA ALA A 256 -4.83 -22.04 16.56
C ALA A 256 -4.35 -23.12 15.58
N ALA A 257 -3.06 -23.17 15.28
CA ALA A 257 -2.46 -24.22 14.48
C ALA A 257 -2.39 -25.56 15.23
N GLU A 258 -2.29 -25.52 16.57
CA GLU A 258 -2.29 -26.73 17.41
C GLU A 258 -3.72 -27.29 17.59
N SER A 259 -4.63 -26.47 18.12
CA SER A 259 -6.04 -26.85 18.34
C SER A 259 -6.95 -25.69 18.75
N ASP A 260 -8.25 -25.84 18.55
CA ASP A 260 -9.27 -24.91 19.04
C ASP A 260 -9.27 -24.80 20.59
N ALA A 261 -8.91 -25.85 21.33
CA ALA A 261 -8.79 -25.82 22.77
C ALA A 261 -7.62 -24.95 23.23
N ARG A 262 -6.46 -25.15 22.61
CA ARG A 262 -5.25 -24.35 22.90
C ARG A 262 -5.44 -22.88 22.54
N PHE A 263 -6.09 -22.60 21.41
CA PHE A 263 -6.46 -21.24 21.03
C PHE A 263 -7.31 -20.54 22.11
N ARG A 264 -8.37 -21.21 22.63
CA ARG A 264 -9.22 -20.62 23.68
C ARG A 264 -8.47 -20.38 24.99
N GLU A 265 -7.52 -21.24 25.31
CA GLU A 265 -6.68 -21.10 26.52
C GLU A 265 -5.79 -19.84 26.45
N VAL A 266 -5.16 -19.57 25.30
CA VAL A 266 -4.19 -18.45 25.16
C VAL A 266 -4.87 -17.12 24.85
N LEU A 267 -6.08 -17.09 24.31
CA LEU A 267 -6.77 -15.88 23.88
C LEU A 267 -6.89 -14.80 24.96
N PRO A 268 -7.19 -15.10 26.26
CA PRO A 268 -7.22 -14.08 27.31
C PRO A 268 -5.86 -13.42 27.53
N ALA A 269 -4.76 -14.17 27.48
CA ALA A 269 -3.40 -13.65 27.63
C ALA A 269 -3.02 -12.75 26.44
N ALA A 270 -3.35 -13.15 25.20
CA ALA A 270 -3.14 -12.34 24.03
C ALA A 270 -3.92 -11.01 24.08
N ARG A 271 -5.19 -11.05 24.50
CA ARG A 271 -5.99 -9.84 24.74
C ARG A 271 -5.40 -8.91 25.81
N ALA A 272 -4.93 -9.48 26.92
CA ALA A 272 -4.26 -8.70 27.95
C ALA A 272 -3.00 -8.00 27.41
N ARG A 273 -2.29 -8.64 26.48
CA ARG A 273 -1.12 -8.05 25.82
C ARG A 273 -1.53 -6.90 24.88
N LEU A 274 -2.56 -7.08 24.06
CA LEU A 274 -3.11 -6.00 23.21
C LEU A 274 -3.67 -4.83 24.02
N ALA A 275 -4.27 -5.08 25.17
CA ALA A 275 -4.82 -4.03 26.03
C ALA A 275 -3.75 -3.00 26.48
N ARG A 276 -2.46 -3.31 26.38
CA ARG A 276 -1.34 -2.40 26.64
C ARG A 276 -1.06 -1.42 25.48
N THR A 277 -1.65 -1.65 24.30
CA THR A 277 -1.40 -0.87 23.07
C THR A 277 -2.59 -0.03 22.63
N LEU A 278 -3.61 0.11 23.47
CA LEU A 278 -4.87 0.74 23.09
C LEU A 278 -4.70 2.11 22.45
N GLY A 279 -5.14 2.22 21.20
CA GLY A 279 -5.35 3.47 20.49
C GLY A 279 -6.81 3.84 20.44
N ARG A 280 -7.51 3.46 19.38
CA ARG A 280 -8.96 3.58 19.23
C ARG A 280 -9.67 2.34 19.75
N ARG A 281 -10.99 2.41 19.88
CA ARG A 281 -11.82 1.22 20.12
C ARG A 281 -11.61 0.23 18.99
N TRP A 282 -11.69 -1.05 19.32
CA TRP A 282 -11.50 -2.14 18.36
C TRP A 282 -12.82 -2.60 17.77
N SER A 283 -12.75 -3.09 16.55
CA SER A 283 -13.83 -3.74 15.82
C SER A 283 -13.26 -4.84 14.93
N LEU A 284 -14.12 -5.74 14.45
CA LEU A 284 -13.78 -6.71 13.40
C LEU A 284 -13.74 -6.08 11.99
N GLY A 285 -13.80 -4.75 11.89
CA GLY A 285 -13.77 -4.01 10.63
C GLY A 285 -14.92 -4.41 9.72
N TYR A 286 -14.59 -4.85 8.51
CA TYR A 286 -15.55 -5.29 7.51
C TYR A 286 -15.72 -6.81 7.46
N TYR A 287 -15.00 -7.59 8.26
CA TYR A 287 -15.04 -9.06 8.19
C TYR A 287 -16.41 -9.62 8.46
N THR A 288 -17.23 -8.99 9.30
CA THR A 288 -18.62 -9.38 9.53
C THR A 288 -19.58 -8.23 9.22
N LYS A 289 -20.82 -8.58 8.82
CA LYS A 289 -21.86 -7.57 8.56
C LYS A 289 -22.11 -6.69 9.79
N ASN A 290 -22.28 -7.29 10.96
CA ASN A 290 -22.56 -6.55 12.20
C ASN A 290 -21.42 -5.61 12.60
N SER A 291 -20.17 -5.99 12.36
CA SER A 291 -19.03 -5.13 12.67
C SER A 291 -18.93 -3.93 11.72
N ALA A 292 -19.28 -4.12 10.43
CA ALA A 292 -19.30 -3.05 9.45
C ALA A 292 -20.40 -2.00 9.74
N GLU A 293 -21.57 -2.43 10.21
CA GLU A 293 -22.68 -1.56 10.62
C GLU A 293 -22.33 -0.66 11.82
N HIS A 294 -21.42 -1.11 12.68
CA HIS A 294 -21.03 -0.40 13.90
C HIS A 294 -19.59 0.13 13.87
N LEU A 295 -18.97 0.12 12.70
CA LEU A 295 -17.57 0.53 12.51
C LEU A 295 -17.32 1.99 12.88
N ILE A 296 -18.32 2.87 12.69
CA ILE A 296 -18.23 4.29 12.95
C ILE A 296 -19.10 4.66 14.14
N LYS A 297 -18.45 5.17 15.21
CA LYS A 297 -19.11 5.74 16.37
C LYS A 297 -18.88 7.24 16.38
N HIS A 298 -19.91 7.99 16.00
CA HIS A 298 -19.81 9.43 15.76
C HIS A 298 -19.65 10.29 17.03
N ASP A 299 -19.98 9.76 18.21
CA ASP A 299 -19.94 10.43 19.51
C ASP A 299 -18.53 10.71 20.04
N ALA A 300 -17.53 9.94 19.58
CA ALA A 300 -16.17 10.08 20.03
C ALA A 300 -15.16 9.84 18.90
N LEU A 301 -14.02 10.54 18.92
CA LEU A 301 -12.90 10.27 18.02
C LEU A 301 -12.38 8.84 18.16
N GLY A 302 -12.69 8.19 19.27
CA GLY A 302 -12.33 6.81 19.57
C GLY A 302 -10.88 6.64 19.98
N VAL A 303 -10.14 7.72 20.21
CA VAL A 303 -8.78 7.64 20.75
C VAL A 303 -8.88 7.48 22.25
N SER A 304 -8.58 6.28 22.72
CA SER A 304 -8.39 6.03 24.15
C SER A 304 -7.22 5.09 24.30
N GLY A 305 -6.37 5.32 25.24
CA GLY A 305 -5.42 4.36 25.73
C GLY A 305 -6.03 3.56 26.88
N LEU A 306 -5.21 2.98 27.70
CA LEU A 306 -5.63 2.42 28.98
C LEU A 306 -5.92 3.57 29.93
N LEU A 307 -7.18 3.74 30.34
CA LEU A 307 -7.55 4.79 31.32
C LEU A 307 -6.77 4.58 32.61
N CYS A 308 -5.91 5.51 32.94
CA CYS A 308 -5.03 5.46 34.13
C CYS A 308 -5.47 6.39 35.24
N GLY A 309 -6.18 7.48 34.95
CA GLY A 309 -6.62 8.39 35.99
C GLY A 309 -7.40 9.59 35.44
N LYS A 310 -7.78 10.48 36.36
CA LYS A 310 -8.49 11.72 36.07
C LYS A 310 -7.67 12.90 36.57
N VAL A 311 -7.56 13.95 35.78
CA VAL A 311 -6.92 15.20 36.16
C VAL A 311 -7.74 15.89 37.24
N VAL A 312 -7.15 16.09 38.43
CA VAL A 312 -7.78 16.70 39.58
C VAL A 312 -7.47 18.19 39.63
N ASN A 313 -6.21 18.55 39.33
CA ASN A 313 -5.75 19.93 39.39
C ASN A 313 -4.70 20.20 38.28
N VAL A 314 -4.64 21.44 37.79
CA VAL A 314 -3.68 21.88 36.77
C VAL A 314 -2.90 23.08 37.32
N ALA A 315 -1.58 23.03 37.25
CA ALA A 315 -0.65 24.08 37.61
C ALA A 315 0.25 24.49 36.43
N PRO A 316 0.97 25.61 36.50
CA PRO A 316 1.79 26.09 35.37
C PRO A 316 2.90 25.11 34.92
N ASN A 317 3.41 24.25 35.82
CA ASN A 317 4.51 23.33 35.56
C ASN A 317 4.07 21.86 35.56
N GLY A 318 2.76 21.57 35.50
CA GLY A 318 2.23 20.21 35.46
C GLY A 318 0.80 20.09 35.98
N PHE A 319 0.42 18.89 36.38
CA PHE A 319 -0.93 18.61 36.83
C PHE A 319 -0.97 17.42 37.81
N THR A 320 -2.00 17.40 38.65
CA THR A 320 -2.25 16.29 39.57
C THR A 320 -3.26 15.32 38.97
N VAL A 321 -2.96 14.03 39.01
CA VAL A 321 -3.82 12.94 38.58
C VAL A 321 -4.19 12.05 39.74
N SER A 322 -5.48 11.78 39.91
CA SER A 322 -5.98 10.69 40.75
C SER A 322 -5.85 9.38 39.97
N ALA A 323 -4.96 8.50 40.41
CA ALA A 323 -4.62 7.27 39.72
C ALA A 323 -5.68 6.19 39.89
N GLY A 324 -6.39 5.85 38.82
CA GLY A 324 -7.33 4.72 38.77
C GLY A 324 -6.66 3.38 38.50
N ARG A 325 -5.44 3.40 37.93
CA ARG A 325 -4.56 2.25 37.66
C ARG A 325 -3.10 2.67 37.80
N PRO A 326 -2.18 1.73 38.03
CA PRO A 326 -0.75 2.05 38.09
C PRO A 326 -0.20 2.57 36.78
N PHE A 327 0.67 3.57 36.84
CA PHE A 327 1.48 4.07 35.74
C PHE A 327 2.87 4.44 36.19
N TYR A 328 3.82 4.61 35.28
CA TYR A 328 5.24 4.69 35.57
C TYR A 328 5.90 5.88 34.87
N GLU A 329 7.00 6.35 35.43
CA GLU A 329 7.92 7.22 34.71
C GLU A 329 8.45 6.51 33.46
N GLY A 330 8.45 7.22 32.33
CA GLY A 330 8.74 6.66 31.01
C GLY A 330 7.50 6.22 30.22
N ASP A 331 6.33 6.09 30.84
CA ASP A 331 5.09 5.82 30.13
C ASP A 331 4.70 7.01 29.22
N MET A 332 4.15 6.69 28.03
CA MET A 332 3.48 7.67 27.17
C MET A 332 2.04 7.80 27.58
N VAL A 333 1.61 9.02 27.84
CA VAL A 333 0.23 9.31 28.24
C VAL A 333 -0.40 10.34 27.33
N ARG A 334 -1.73 10.31 27.28
CA ARG A 334 -2.56 11.34 26.65
C ARG A 334 -3.58 11.81 27.66
N VAL A 335 -3.77 13.12 27.76
CA VAL A 335 -4.86 13.70 28.57
C VAL A 335 -5.95 14.20 27.64
N GLN A 336 -7.06 13.47 27.61
CA GLN A 336 -8.22 13.75 26.74
C GLN A 336 -9.20 14.68 27.44
N PRO A 337 -9.65 15.77 26.81
CA PRO A 337 -10.68 16.63 27.37
C PRO A 337 -12.05 15.94 27.39
N SER A 338 -12.98 16.44 28.19
CA SER A 338 -14.37 15.92 28.28
C SER A 338 -15.18 16.09 26.99
N SER A 339 -14.72 16.95 26.07
CA SER A 339 -15.32 17.10 24.73
C SER A 339 -15.14 15.88 23.82
N GLY A 340 -14.27 14.92 24.19
CA GLY A 340 -13.94 13.76 23.37
C GLY A 340 -12.92 14.03 22.26
N ASP A 341 -12.40 15.26 22.17
CA ASP A 341 -11.36 15.63 21.22
C ASP A 341 -9.99 15.04 21.59
N GLU A 342 -9.05 15.02 20.64
CA GLU A 342 -7.69 14.55 20.88
C GLU A 342 -6.94 15.55 21.76
N GLY A 343 -6.56 15.15 22.97
CA GLY A 343 -5.78 15.98 23.87
C GLY A 343 -4.26 15.78 23.73
N PRO A 344 -3.45 16.55 24.51
CA PRO A 344 -2.01 16.48 24.46
C PRO A 344 -1.48 15.10 24.84
N ALA A 345 -0.46 14.64 24.10
CA ALA A 345 0.27 13.40 24.37
C ALA A 345 1.72 13.71 24.68
N PHE A 346 2.29 13.07 25.70
CA PHE A 346 3.67 13.26 26.12
C PHE A 346 4.17 12.07 26.96
N ARG A 347 5.48 11.99 27.14
CA ARG A 347 6.13 11.02 28.05
C ARG A 347 6.17 11.58 29.46
N ILE A 348 5.87 10.74 30.44
CA ILE A 348 6.09 11.09 31.86
C ILE A 348 7.60 11.06 32.13
N THR A 349 8.18 12.21 32.32
CA THR A 349 9.63 12.34 32.63
C THR A 349 9.92 12.51 34.11
N ARG A 350 8.93 12.99 34.89
CA ARG A 350 9.08 13.23 36.32
C ARG A 350 7.70 13.22 36.98
N MET A 351 7.64 12.56 38.12
CA MET A 351 6.46 12.53 39.01
C MET A 351 6.84 12.79 40.46
N THR A 352 5.91 13.36 41.22
CA THR A 352 6.07 13.55 42.64
C THR A 352 4.80 13.15 43.41
N LEU A 353 4.96 12.48 44.54
CA LEU A 353 3.91 12.15 45.49
C LEU A 353 4.22 12.87 46.82
N ASN A 354 3.32 13.74 47.27
CA ASN A 354 3.55 14.57 48.47
C ASN A 354 4.90 15.33 48.44
N GLY A 355 5.26 15.87 47.26
CA GLY A 355 6.50 16.60 47.04
C GLY A 355 7.77 15.74 46.85
N ARG A 356 7.71 14.42 47.03
CA ARG A 356 8.87 13.50 46.86
C ARG A 356 8.85 12.87 45.45
N PRO A 357 9.99 12.77 44.78
CA PRO A 357 10.07 12.07 43.48
C PRO A 357 9.66 10.60 43.60
N VAL A 358 8.85 10.12 42.66
CA VAL A 358 8.44 8.72 42.56
C VAL A 358 8.52 8.26 41.11
N SER A 359 8.90 7.00 40.88
CA SER A 359 8.95 6.38 39.55
C SER A 359 7.67 5.59 39.20
N ARG A 360 6.78 5.40 40.18
CA ARG A 360 5.51 4.67 40.02
C ARG A 360 4.41 5.39 40.78
N ALA A 361 3.24 5.47 40.17
CA ALA A 361 1.97 5.80 40.82
C ALA A 361 1.15 4.52 41.00
N ALA A 362 0.66 4.29 42.22
CA ALA A 362 -0.23 3.18 42.53
C ALA A 362 -1.70 3.60 42.42
N ARG A 363 -2.61 2.63 42.35
CA ARG A 363 -4.05 2.91 42.29
C ARG A 363 -4.50 3.62 43.58
N GLY A 364 -5.25 4.70 43.41
CA GLY A 364 -5.78 5.50 44.54
C GLY A 364 -4.88 6.66 44.95
N GLU A 365 -3.66 6.76 44.44
CA GLU A 365 -2.74 7.86 44.75
C GLU A 365 -3.05 9.11 43.91
N GLU A 366 -2.83 10.30 44.49
CA GLU A 366 -2.82 11.58 43.80
C GLU A 366 -1.38 12.00 43.52
N VAL A 367 -0.97 11.88 42.27
CA VAL A 367 0.42 12.10 41.87
C VAL A 367 0.50 13.35 40.97
N PHE A 368 1.47 14.22 41.26
CA PHE A 368 1.76 15.36 40.42
C PHE A 368 2.73 14.95 39.33
N ILE A 369 2.32 15.19 38.07
CA ILE A 369 3.11 14.92 36.86
C ILE A 369 3.61 16.26 36.31
N HIS A 370 4.93 16.39 36.13
CA HIS A 370 5.53 17.56 35.50
C HIS A 370 5.28 17.51 33.96
N ALA A 371 4.76 18.59 33.40
CA ALA A 371 4.49 18.71 31.97
C ALA A 371 4.59 20.17 31.52
N ASP A 372 5.08 20.38 30.30
CA ASP A 372 5.19 21.66 29.61
C ASP A 372 4.03 21.87 28.59
N LYS A 373 3.03 21.02 28.65
CA LYS A 373 1.86 21.03 27.76
C LYS A 373 0.66 21.66 28.46
N GLU A 374 -0.20 22.29 27.66
CA GLU A 374 -1.50 22.73 28.16
C GLU A 374 -2.39 21.50 28.42
N ILE A 375 -2.74 21.28 29.69
CA ILE A 375 -3.48 20.12 30.14
C ILE A 375 -4.96 20.48 30.36
N PRO A 376 -5.91 19.74 29.74
CA PRO A 376 -7.34 20.00 29.95
C PRO A 376 -7.75 19.70 31.39
N ARG A 377 -8.39 20.69 32.05
CA ARG A 377 -8.95 20.53 33.41
C ARG A 377 -10.02 19.45 33.41
N GLY A 378 -9.98 18.57 34.42
CA GLY A 378 -10.93 17.45 34.52
C GLY A 378 -10.80 16.39 33.44
N GLY A 379 -9.76 16.47 32.60
CA GLY A 379 -9.48 15.51 31.54
C GLY A 379 -9.20 14.10 32.06
N LEU A 380 -9.38 13.12 31.19
CA LEU A 380 -9.06 11.73 31.46
C LEU A 380 -7.68 11.40 30.93
N MET A 381 -6.81 10.88 31.81
CA MET A 381 -5.46 10.45 31.43
C MET A 381 -5.45 8.98 31.00
N TYR A 382 -4.99 8.76 29.78
CA TYR A 382 -4.84 7.43 29.19
C TYR A 382 -3.36 7.11 28.96
N LYS A 383 -2.93 5.92 29.31
CA LYS A 383 -1.64 5.37 28.89
C LYS A 383 -1.79 4.90 27.45
N ILE A 384 -0.89 5.37 26.59
CA ILE A 384 -0.87 5.09 25.14
C ILE A 384 0.42 4.43 24.67
N GLY A 385 1.34 4.13 25.59
CA GLY A 385 2.58 3.41 25.34
C GLY A 385 3.40 3.22 26.60
N GLU A 386 4.37 2.30 26.54
CA GLU A 386 5.26 1.95 27.63
C GLU A 386 6.68 2.47 27.38
N LYS A 387 7.57 2.29 28.37
CA LYS A 387 9.00 2.54 28.21
C LYS A 387 9.54 1.63 27.09
N ILE A 388 10.20 2.23 26.11
CA ILE A 388 10.78 1.51 24.97
C ILE A 388 12.08 0.84 25.43
N PRO A 389 12.33 -0.44 25.07
CA PRO A 389 13.66 -1.05 25.17
C PRO A 389 14.69 -0.24 24.37
N ASP A 390 15.90 -0.18 24.84
CA ASP A 390 17.01 0.45 24.12
C ASP A 390 17.63 -0.56 23.14
N TYR A 391 17.47 -0.30 21.85
CA TYR A 391 18.04 -1.11 20.78
C TYR A 391 19.36 -0.55 20.23
N SER A 392 19.88 0.58 20.74
CA SER A 392 21.02 1.31 20.17
C SER A 392 22.25 0.42 19.96
N ALA A 393 22.62 -0.39 20.96
CA ALA A 393 23.76 -1.30 20.83
C ALA A 393 23.56 -2.38 19.77
N ARG A 394 22.34 -2.92 19.65
CA ARG A 394 22.00 -3.92 18.63
C ARG A 394 21.99 -3.31 17.23
N ILE A 395 21.46 -2.10 17.09
CA ILE A 395 21.43 -1.36 15.81
C ILE A 395 22.87 -1.07 15.33
N ALA A 396 23.74 -0.63 16.25
CA ALA A 396 25.15 -0.39 15.93
C ALA A 396 25.89 -1.68 15.47
N ALA A 397 25.46 -2.83 15.98
CA ALA A 397 26.04 -4.14 15.64
C ALA A 397 25.38 -4.83 14.44
N LEU A 398 24.38 -4.21 13.78
CA LEU A 398 23.75 -4.79 12.59
C LEU A 398 24.76 -4.95 11.45
N PRO A 399 24.76 -6.10 10.75
CA PRO A 399 25.70 -6.35 9.66
C PRO A 399 25.45 -5.37 8.51
N LEU A 400 26.52 -4.88 7.89
CA LEU A 400 26.45 -4.28 6.57
C LEU A 400 26.31 -5.40 5.54
N ARG A 401 25.44 -5.21 4.57
CA ARG A 401 25.35 -6.13 3.43
C ARG A 401 26.56 -5.92 2.55
N ARG A 402 27.16 -7.02 2.12
CA ARG A 402 28.24 -6.98 1.13
C ARG A 402 27.64 -6.77 -0.27
N PRO A 403 28.38 -6.12 -1.19
CA PRO A 403 27.96 -6.04 -2.59
C PRO A 403 27.64 -7.42 -3.14
N VAL A 404 26.64 -7.48 -3.98
CA VAL A 404 26.21 -8.74 -4.59
C VAL A 404 26.94 -8.92 -5.91
N LEU A 405 27.45 -10.13 -6.17
CA LEU A 405 28.16 -10.47 -7.37
C LEU A 405 27.33 -11.40 -8.26
N ASP A 406 26.87 -10.89 -9.39
CA ASP A 406 26.18 -11.67 -10.40
C ASP A 406 27.19 -12.47 -11.22
N LEU A 407 26.89 -13.75 -11.47
CA LEU A 407 27.77 -14.66 -12.20
C LEU A 407 27.08 -15.18 -13.46
N ASN A 408 27.82 -15.17 -14.58
CA ASN A 408 27.49 -15.96 -15.76
C ASN A 408 28.52 -17.06 -15.95
N ILE A 409 28.08 -18.32 -16.00
CA ILE A 409 28.94 -19.51 -16.02
C ILE A 409 28.67 -20.27 -17.30
N GLU A 410 29.72 -20.41 -18.12
CA GLU A 410 29.69 -21.19 -19.34
C GLU A 410 30.54 -22.45 -19.16
N ILE A 411 29.98 -23.65 -19.34
CA ILE A 411 30.68 -24.91 -19.23
C ILE A 411 30.55 -25.68 -20.54
N SER A 412 31.70 -26.09 -21.04
CA SER A 412 31.87 -27.06 -22.14
C SER A 412 32.71 -28.27 -21.70
N ARG A 413 32.91 -29.23 -22.59
CA ARG A 413 33.77 -30.37 -22.30
C ARG A 413 35.23 -29.99 -22.03
N THR A 414 35.68 -28.85 -22.55
CA THR A 414 37.09 -28.43 -22.49
C THR A 414 37.34 -27.18 -21.67
N LEU A 415 36.29 -26.44 -21.29
CA LEU A 415 36.42 -25.11 -20.66
C LEU A 415 35.28 -24.83 -19.68
N CYS A 416 35.64 -24.28 -18.52
CA CYS A 416 34.72 -23.51 -17.68
C CYS A 416 35.12 -22.04 -17.72
N ARG A 417 34.17 -21.16 -18.03
CA ARG A 417 34.30 -19.70 -17.92
C ARG A 417 33.35 -19.18 -16.89
N VAL A 418 33.82 -18.35 -15.97
CA VAL A 418 33.02 -17.63 -15.01
C VAL A 418 33.21 -16.13 -15.26
N SER A 419 32.15 -15.45 -15.64
CA SER A 419 32.14 -14.02 -15.92
C SER A 419 31.39 -13.27 -14.84
N CYS A 420 31.98 -12.21 -14.31
CA CYS A 420 31.34 -11.30 -13.35
C CYS A 420 32.04 -9.93 -13.37
N ALA A 421 31.28 -8.86 -13.11
CA ALA A 421 31.81 -7.50 -13.05
C ALA A 421 32.64 -7.07 -14.28
N GLY A 422 32.25 -7.48 -15.48
CA GLY A 422 32.95 -7.19 -16.74
C GLY A 422 34.27 -7.93 -16.91
N LYS A 423 34.62 -8.86 -16.02
CA LYS A 423 35.80 -9.67 -16.07
C LYS A 423 35.46 -11.16 -16.20
N SER A 424 36.38 -11.97 -16.70
CA SER A 424 36.18 -13.42 -16.84
C SER A 424 37.38 -14.17 -16.32
N TRP A 425 37.09 -15.27 -15.65
CA TRP A 425 38.06 -16.31 -15.29
C TRP A 425 37.79 -17.57 -16.12
N MET A 426 38.82 -18.30 -16.47
CA MET A 426 38.70 -19.48 -17.26
C MET A 426 39.56 -20.61 -16.70
N GLN A 427 39.03 -21.84 -16.73
CA GLN A 427 39.76 -23.06 -16.38
C GLN A 427 39.52 -24.10 -17.45
N SER A 428 40.60 -24.69 -17.93
CA SER A 428 40.55 -25.84 -18.83
C SER A 428 39.99 -27.06 -18.10
N LEU A 429 39.12 -27.78 -18.77
CA LEU A 429 38.52 -29.04 -18.33
C LEU A 429 38.82 -30.13 -19.32
N ASP A 430 38.76 -31.39 -18.88
CA ASP A 430 38.81 -32.59 -19.74
C ASP A 430 37.67 -33.50 -19.28
N LEU A 431 36.48 -33.30 -19.87
CA LEU A 431 35.25 -33.96 -19.48
C LEU A 431 34.78 -34.96 -20.53
N ALA A 432 34.44 -36.17 -20.08
CA ALA A 432 33.78 -37.16 -20.91
C ALA A 432 32.36 -36.71 -21.30
N GLU A 433 31.78 -37.29 -22.31
CA GLU A 433 30.42 -37.17 -22.68
C GLU A 433 29.51 -37.95 -21.67
N ALA A 434 28.36 -37.43 -21.33
CA ALA A 434 27.45 -38.07 -20.36
C ALA A 434 26.63 -39.19 -21.02
N ASP A 435 26.78 -40.42 -20.49
CA ASP A 435 26.02 -41.59 -20.98
C ASP A 435 24.60 -41.65 -20.39
N ARG A 436 24.39 -41.22 -19.15
CA ARG A 436 23.11 -41.36 -18.44
C ARG A 436 22.60 -40.10 -17.70
N GLN A 437 23.50 -39.30 -17.13
CA GLN A 437 23.13 -38.14 -16.34
C GLN A 437 23.95 -36.92 -16.77
N ALA A 438 23.36 -36.09 -17.58
CA ALA A 438 23.93 -34.81 -18.02
C ALA A 438 24.04 -33.80 -16.88
N LEU A 439 25.01 -32.93 -16.98
CA LEU A 439 25.08 -31.72 -16.14
C LEU A 439 23.88 -30.82 -16.44
N SER A 440 23.26 -30.27 -15.41
CA SER A 440 22.18 -29.30 -15.59
C SER A 440 22.59 -27.89 -15.13
N PRO A 441 22.02 -26.81 -15.75
CA PRO A 441 22.31 -25.45 -15.33
C PRO A 441 22.00 -25.23 -13.85
N GLU A 442 20.88 -25.73 -13.34
CA GLU A 442 20.47 -25.56 -11.94
C GLU A 442 21.49 -26.12 -10.96
N ARG A 443 22.16 -27.21 -11.31
CA ARG A 443 23.20 -27.82 -10.47
C ARG A 443 24.45 -26.95 -10.39
N ILE A 444 24.80 -26.31 -11.48
CA ILE A 444 25.94 -25.37 -11.55
C ILE A 444 25.60 -24.14 -10.69
N GLU A 445 24.43 -23.58 -10.91
CA GLU A 445 23.93 -22.41 -10.19
C GLU A 445 23.89 -22.66 -8.68
N GLN A 446 23.34 -23.78 -8.24
CA GLN A 446 23.32 -24.20 -6.83
C GLN A 446 24.69 -24.37 -6.22
N GLU A 447 25.66 -24.90 -6.95
CA GLU A 447 27.03 -25.08 -6.43
C GLU A 447 27.75 -23.73 -6.33
N PHE A 448 27.65 -22.88 -7.35
CA PHE A 448 28.27 -21.54 -7.31
C PHE A 448 27.60 -20.58 -6.34
N ALA A 449 26.30 -20.73 -6.05
CA ALA A 449 25.62 -19.98 -5.00
C ALA A 449 26.20 -20.24 -3.60
N ARG A 450 27.02 -21.25 -3.43
CA ARG A 450 27.71 -21.58 -2.15
C ARG A 450 29.09 -20.94 -2.02
N PHE A 451 29.49 -20.05 -2.91
CA PHE A 451 30.77 -19.39 -2.78
C PHE A 451 30.88 -18.57 -1.49
N ARG A 452 32.08 -18.45 -0.96
CA ARG A 452 32.37 -17.67 0.24
C ARG A 452 33.32 -16.53 -0.10
N SER A 453 32.97 -15.33 0.29
CA SER A 453 33.82 -14.14 0.15
C SER A 453 33.58 -13.22 1.33
N ASP A 454 34.62 -12.55 1.79
CA ASP A 454 34.50 -11.48 2.79
C ASP A 454 33.99 -10.17 2.17
N SER A 455 34.12 -10.02 0.85
CA SER A 455 33.80 -8.80 0.11
C SER A 455 32.46 -8.85 -0.60
N PHE A 456 31.97 -10.06 -0.97
CA PHE A 456 30.78 -10.21 -1.83
C PHE A 456 29.78 -11.23 -1.28
N GLU A 457 28.52 -11.09 -1.68
CA GLU A 457 27.46 -12.09 -1.54
C GLU A 457 27.06 -12.65 -2.90
N PRO A 458 26.61 -13.92 -2.99
CA PRO A 458 26.10 -14.49 -4.23
C PRO A 458 24.91 -13.68 -4.76
N GLY A 459 25.00 -13.29 -6.02
CA GLY A 459 23.99 -12.63 -6.76
C GLY A 459 23.14 -13.55 -7.64
N ARG A 460 22.67 -13.01 -8.77
CA ARG A 460 22.07 -13.82 -9.82
C ARG A 460 23.16 -14.70 -10.43
N ILE A 461 22.89 -15.99 -10.50
CA ILE A 461 23.80 -16.95 -11.12
C ILE A 461 23.05 -17.55 -12.30
N SER A 462 23.64 -17.45 -13.48
CA SER A 462 23.13 -18.08 -14.70
C SER A 462 24.18 -19.05 -15.22
N ALA A 463 23.75 -20.19 -15.73
CA ALA A 463 24.64 -21.20 -16.27
C ALA A 463 24.21 -21.63 -17.67
N GLU A 464 25.17 -21.68 -18.59
CA GLU A 464 25.01 -22.19 -19.94
C GLU A 464 25.93 -23.38 -20.18
N ILE A 465 25.40 -24.42 -20.81
CA ILE A 465 26.16 -25.66 -21.06
C ILE A 465 26.22 -25.90 -22.57
N SER A 466 27.45 -26.09 -23.08
CA SER A 466 27.66 -26.44 -24.47
C SER A 466 28.05 -27.93 -24.59
N GLY A 467 27.29 -28.67 -25.39
CA GLY A 467 27.43 -30.11 -25.55
C GLY A 467 26.73 -30.87 -24.40
N ASN A 468 27.18 -32.10 -24.15
CA ASN A 468 26.63 -32.99 -23.12
C ASN A 468 27.72 -33.46 -22.15
N PRO A 469 28.39 -32.56 -21.36
CA PRO A 469 29.50 -32.95 -20.51
C PRO A 469 29.03 -33.72 -19.26
N PHE A 470 29.81 -34.75 -18.88
CA PHE A 470 29.67 -35.40 -17.59
C PHE A 470 30.61 -34.71 -16.59
N LEU A 471 30.06 -34.06 -15.57
CA LEU A 471 30.81 -33.33 -14.55
C LEU A 471 30.44 -33.83 -13.14
N PRO A 472 31.34 -34.61 -12.48
CA PRO A 472 31.16 -35.06 -11.11
C PRO A 472 30.99 -33.88 -10.13
N ALA A 473 30.20 -34.04 -9.08
CA ALA A 473 29.99 -32.99 -8.07
C ALA A 473 31.28 -32.52 -7.38
N SER A 474 32.20 -33.45 -7.17
CA SER A 474 33.53 -33.14 -6.60
C SER A 474 34.37 -32.24 -7.50
N VAL A 475 34.30 -32.46 -8.82
CA VAL A 475 35.01 -31.64 -9.80
C VAL A 475 34.39 -30.27 -9.92
N LEU A 476 33.06 -30.16 -9.99
CA LEU A 476 32.37 -28.88 -10.01
C LEU A 476 32.68 -28.05 -8.76
N LYS A 477 32.72 -28.70 -7.59
CA LYS A 477 33.11 -28.05 -6.33
C LYS A 477 34.59 -27.58 -6.37
N ALA A 478 35.50 -28.37 -6.98
CA ALA A 478 36.90 -27.97 -7.14
C ALA A 478 37.03 -26.75 -8.08
N VAL A 479 36.31 -26.76 -9.20
CA VAL A 479 36.26 -25.61 -10.15
C VAL A 479 35.82 -24.35 -9.44
N ARG A 480 34.73 -24.40 -8.65
CA ARG A 480 34.25 -23.25 -7.87
C ARG A 480 35.33 -22.76 -6.88
N LYS A 481 35.97 -23.66 -6.14
CA LYS A 481 37.04 -23.29 -5.20
C LYS A 481 38.24 -22.64 -5.89
N ASN A 482 38.68 -23.18 -7.03
CA ASN A 482 39.75 -22.58 -7.81
C ASN A 482 39.39 -21.16 -8.28
N TRP A 483 38.14 -20.95 -8.71
CA TRP A 483 37.64 -19.63 -9.06
C TRP A 483 37.62 -18.67 -7.84
N GLU A 484 37.20 -19.16 -6.67
CA GLU A 484 37.21 -18.37 -5.42
C GLU A 484 38.64 -17.91 -5.09
N GLU A 485 39.59 -18.79 -5.13
CA GLU A 485 40.99 -18.54 -4.74
C GLU A 485 41.74 -17.70 -5.78
N GLN A 486 41.56 -17.99 -7.05
CA GLN A 486 42.37 -17.39 -8.13
C GLN A 486 41.77 -16.11 -8.71
N PHE A 487 40.49 -15.87 -8.55
CA PHE A 487 39.80 -14.75 -9.18
C PHE A 487 38.95 -13.93 -8.22
N LEU A 488 38.05 -14.56 -7.47
CA LEU A 488 37.15 -13.85 -6.57
C LEU A 488 37.90 -13.09 -5.48
N ALA A 489 38.93 -13.69 -4.92
CA ALA A 489 39.76 -13.06 -3.89
C ALA A 489 40.56 -11.83 -4.39
N LEU A 490 40.72 -11.67 -5.70
CA LEU A 490 41.45 -10.58 -6.34
C LEU A 490 40.53 -9.49 -6.91
N LEU A 491 39.20 -9.69 -6.85
CA LEU A 491 38.27 -8.66 -7.29
C LEU A 491 38.26 -7.47 -6.32
N PRO A 492 38.30 -6.24 -6.85
CA PRO A 492 38.10 -5.04 -6.02
C PRO A 492 36.76 -5.10 -5.29
N ALA A 493 36.71 -4.62 -4.07
CA ALA A 493 35.48 -4.65 -3.24
C ALA A 493 34.28 -3.88 -3.85
N ASP A 494 34.56 -2.98 -4.80
CA ASP A 494 33.57 -2.23 -5.59
C ASP A 494 33.22 -2.88 -6.94
N ALA A 495 33.81 -4.04 -7.24
CA ALA A 495 33.48 -4.79 -8.44
C ALA A 495 32.05 -5.33 -8.32
N SER A 496 31.11 -4.73 -9.00
CA SER A 496 29.73 -5.21 -9.13
C SER A 496 29.38 -5.33 -10.61
N GLY A 497 28.82 -6.46 -11.01
CA GLY A 497 28.08 -6.55 -12.26
C GLY A 497 26.76 -5.82 -12.01
N ASP A 498 26.66 -4.55 -12.41
CA ASP A 498 25.54 -3.70 -12.04
C ASP A 498 24.40 -3.82 -13.08
N SER A 499 23.66 -4.96 -13.02
CA SER A 499 22.45 -5.15 -13.82
C SER A 499 21.42 -4.01 -13.60
N ALA A 500 21.45 -3.40 -12.43
CA ALA A 500 20.61 -2.27 -12.09
C ALA A 500 21.03 -0.98 -12.82
N ALA A 501 22.35 -0.75 -13.01
CA ALA A 501 22.84 0.37 -13.82
C ALA A 501 22.46 0.20 -15.30
N ASP A 502 22.56 -1.02 -15.84
CA ASP A 502 22.11 -1.34 -17.19
C ASP A 502 20.60 -1.15 -17.34
N GLY A 503 19.82 -1.56 -16.34
CA GLY A 503 18.37 -1.33 -16.29
C GLY A 503 18.01 0.15 -16.34
N LEU A 504 18.70 0.97 -15.52
CA LEU A 504 18.53 2.42 -15.48
C LEU A 504 18.89 3.08 -16.81
N ALA A 505 20.00 2.68 -17.43
CA ALA A 505 20.42 3.20 -18.73
C ALA A 505 19.40 2.85 -19.83
N ARG A 506 18.91 1.61 -19.88
CA ARG A 506 17.87 1.16 -20.81
C ARG A 506 16.56 1.92 -20.61
N PHE A 507 16.16 2.15 -19.35
CA PHE A 507 14.97 2.97 -19.05
C PHE A 507 15.13 4.37 -19.63
N ARG A 508 16.24 5.06 -19.34
CA ARG A 508 16.50 6.43 -19.80
C ARG A 508 16.48 6.54 -21.33
N ALA A 509 17.10 5.59 -22.01
CA ALA A 509 17.11 5.53 -23.47
C ALA A 509 15.69 5.31 -24.02
N GLY A 510 14.96 4.31 -23.53
CA GLY A 510 13.61 4.01 -23.99
C GLY A 510 12.60 5.13 -23.67
N TYR A 511 12.73 5.77 -22.50
CA TYR A 511 11.88 6.89 -22.12
C TYR A 511 12.16 8.16 -22.97
N ALA A 512 13.42 8.41 -23.34
CA ALA A 512 13.77 9.50 -24.24
C ALA A 512 13.13 9.33 -25.63
N GLU A 513 13.12 8.11 -26.17
CA GLU A 513 12.53 7.76 -27.47
C GLU A 513 11.01 7.69 -27.45
N MET A 514 10.38 7.63 -26.29
CA MET A 514 8.93 7.48 -26.14
C MET A 514 8.19 8.66 -26.75
N LYS A 515 7.41 8.37 -27.79
CA LYS A 515 6.58 9.35 -28.50
C LYS A 515 5.20 9.41 -27.87
N GLY A 516 4.78 10.61 -27.45
CA GLY A 516 3.43 10.82 -26.97
C GLY A 516 2.40 10.96 -28.09
N PHE A 517 1.15 10.68 -27.74
CA PHE A 517 0.01 10.92 -28.60
C PHE A 517 -0.12 12.42 -28.90
N ARG A 518 -0.42 12.76 -30.15
CA ARG A 518 -0.70 14.15 -30.58
C ARG A 518 -2.19 14.30 -30.79
N PRO A 519 -2.89 15.11 -29.98
CA PRO A 519 -4.31 15.34 -30.19
C PRO A 519 -4.55 16.10 -31.52
N THR A 520 -5.67 15.82 -32.14
CA THR A 520 -6.18 16.57 -33.30
C THR A 520 -6.84 17.88 -32.84
N ASP A 521 -7.08 18.82 -33.76
CA ASP A 521 -7.77 20.08 -33.46
C ASP A 521 -9.22 19.85 -32.97
N GLU A 522 -9.85 18.77 -33.43
CA GLU A 522 -11.21 18.40 -33.05
C GLU A 522 -11.20 17.50 -31.79
N ARG A 523 -11.67 18.04 -30.65
CA ARG A 523 -11.73 17.33 -29.39
C ARG A 523 -13.07 16.65 -29.18
N CYS A 524 -13.01 15.43 -28.62
CA CYS A 524 -14.21 14.74 -28.18
C CYS A 524 -14.69 15.28 -26.83
N ASN A 525 -15.99 15.53 -26.69
CA ASN A 525 -16.65 15.75 -25.40
C ASN A 525 -17.38 14.47 -24.99
N TYR A 526 -17.22 14.07 -23.72
CA TYR A 526 -17.95 12.96 -23.12
C TYR A 526 -18.74 13.48 -21.91
N ALA A 527 -20.00 13.10 -21.82
CA ALA A 527 -20.88 13.55 -20.75
C ALA A 527 -21.51 12.37 -20.00
N LEU A 528 -21.19 12.21 -18.73
CA LEU A 528 -21.81 11.23 -17.86
C LEU A 528 -23.13 11.84 -17.34
N VAL A 529 -24.25 11.31 -17.81
CA VAL A 529 -25.58 11.85 -17.58
C VAL A 529 -26.48 10.78 -16.98
N PRO A 530 -27.13 11.04 -15.83
CA PRO A 530 -28.16 10.15 -15.27
C PRO A 530 -29.38 10.07 -16.20
N ARG A 531 -30.09 8.95 -16.17
CA ARG A 531 -31.35 8.80 -16.92
C ARG A 531 -32.40 9.78 -16.39
N GLY A 532 -33.14 10.40 -17.33
CA GLY A 532 -34.15 11.41 -17.00
C GLY A 532 -33.58 12.77 -16.57
N SER A 533 -32.28 12.94 -16.52
CA SER A 533 -31.63 14.22 -16.32
C SER A 533 -31.43 14.94 -17.65
N HIS A 534 -31.60 16.27 -17.67
CA HIS A 534 -31.44 17.11 -18.85
C HIS A 534 -30.49 18.29 -18.56
N PRO A 535 -29.18 18.02 -18.33
CA PRO A 535 -28.21 19.08 -18.13
C PRO A 535 -27.92 19.84 -19.43
N GLU A 536 -27.29 20.99 -19.31
CA GLU A 536 -26.79 21.75 -20.46
C GLU A 536 -25.51 21.09 -20.98
N LEU A 537 -25.63 20.29 -22.04
CA LEU A 537 -24.52 19.50 -22.58
C LEU A 537 -23.57 20.36 -23.42
N PRO A 538 -22.26 20.05 -23.40
CA PRO A 538 -21.30 20.62 -24.33
C PRO A 538 -21.63 20.18 -25.79
N LYS A 539 -21.24 21.00 -26.73
CA LYS A 539 -21.49 20.71 -28.16
C LYS A 539 -20.90 19.36 -28.57
N ASN A 540 -21.67 18.57 -29.29
CA ASN A 540 -21.27 17.23 -29.80
C ASN A 540 -20.85 16.25 -28.70
N ALA A 541 -21.42 16.33 -27.49
CA ALA A 541 -21.12 15.41 -26.43
C ALA A 541 -21.63 14.00 -26.71
N ARG A 542 -20.74 13.01 -26.53
CA ARG A 542 -21.10 11.60 -26.48
C ARG A 542 -21.54 11.23 -25.06
N ILE A 543 -22.67 10.51 -24.97
CA ILE A 543 -23.27 10.20 -23.68
C ILE A 543 -22.62 8.97 -23.05
N VAL A 544 -22.35 9.07 -21.76
CA VAL A 544 -21.88 8.00 -20.87
C VAL A 544 -22.96 7.68 -19.86
N ARG A 545 -23.23 6.42 -19.58
CA ARG A 545 -24.21 5.95 -18.58
C ARG A 545 -23.53 5.12 -17.50
N ALA A 546 -23.94 5.31 -16.26
CA ALA A 546 -23.40 4.56 -15.13
C ALA A 546 -24.04 3.18 -14.93
N TYR A 547 -25.23 2.93 -15.50
CA TYR A 547 -25.98 1.69 -15.33
C TYR A 547 -26.28 1.02 -16.68
N PRO A 548 -26.18 -0.33 -16.78
CA PRO A 548 -26.34 -1.05 -18.03
C PRO A 548 -27.74 -0.95 -18.62
N ASP A 549 -28.79 -0.85 -17.78
CA ASP A 549 -30.16 -0.70 -18.23
C ASP A 549 -30.45 0.71 -18.77
N ASP A 550 -29.58 1.67 -18.44
CA ASP A 550 -29.66 3.05 -18.91
C ASP A 550 -28.89 3.29 -20.22
N ALA A 551 -27.88 2.44 -20.51
CA ALA A 551 -27.06 2.60 -21.71
C ALA A 551 -27.72 1.98 -22.95
N SER A 552 -27.95 2.82 -23.97
CA SER A 552 -28.26 2.31 -25.31
C SER A 552 -26.99 1.76 -25.98
N PRO A 553 -27.10 0.95 -27.06
CA PRO A 553 -25.94 0.46 -27.79
C PRO A 553 -25.02 1.57 -28.35
N HIS A 554 -25.53 2.78 -28.52
CA HIS A 554 -24.80 3.93 -29.04
C HIS A 554 -24.16 4.81 -27.95
N GLU A 555 -24.43 4.53 -26.67
CA GLU A 555 -23.89 5.24 -25.54
C GLU A 555 -22.72 4.44 -24.91
N GLU A 556 -21.80 5.14 -24.24
CA GLU A 556 -20.73 4.48 -23.50
C GLU A 556 -21.25 3.99 -22.13
N TRP A 557 -20.87 2.79 -21.74
CA TRP A 557 -21.22 2.29 -20.42
C TRP A 557 -20.02 2.41 -19.45
N LEU A 558 -20.19 3.13 -18.32
CA LEU A 558 -19.26 3.17 -17.20
C LEU A 558 -19.60 2.05 -16.22
N LEU A 559 -18.67 1.11 -16.05
CA LEU A 559 -18.81 0.03 -15.07
C LEU A 559 -18.80 0.56 -13.63
N PRO A 560 -19.57 -0.07 -12.71
CA PRO A 560 -19.58 0.32 -11.28
C PRO A 560 -18.18 0.14 -10.69
N PHE A 561 -17.68 1.16 -10.00
CA PHE A 561 -16.33 1.18 -9.45
C PHE A 561 -16.01 -0.02 -8.54
N TYR A 562 -16.91 -0.35 -7.64
CA TYR A 562 -16.77 -1.46 -6.71
C TYR A 562 -17.73 -2.59 -7.06
N MET A 563 -17.19 -3.75 -7.30
CA MET A 563 -17.92 -4.98 -7.57
C MET A 563 -17.51 -6.00 -6.52
N ASP A 564 -18.39 -6.29 -5.56
CA ASP A 564 -18.13 -7.37 -4.61
C ASP A 564 -18.01 -8.74 -5.34
N GLU A 565 -17.41 -9.70 -4.68
CA GLU A 565 -17.17 -11.04 -5.27
C GLU A 565 -18.44 -11.70 -5.80
N PHE A 566 -19.58 -11.51 -5.12
CA PHE A 566 -20.85 -12.13 -5.47
C PHE A 566 -21.61 -11.42 -6.59
N SER A 567 -21.19 -10.20 -6.95
CA SER A 567 -21.79 -9.43 -8.06
C SER A 567 -21.14 -9.70 -9.41
N LEU A 568 -19.98 -10.38 -9.48
CA LEU A 568 -19.22 -10.57 -10.71
C LEU A 568 -20.00 -11.27 -11.81
N ASP A 569 -20.71 -12.34 -11.50
CA ASP A 569 -21.50 -13.09 -12.52
C ASP A 569 -22.68 -12.28 -13.04
N LYS A 570 -23.31 -11.48 -12.19
CA LYS A 570 -24.38 -10.55 -12.61
C LYS A 570 -23.84 -9.50 -13.57
N ILE A 571 -22.65 -8.95 -13.30
CA ILE A 571 -22.01 -7.96 -14.17
C ILE A 571 -21.60 -8.61 -15.50
N ARG A 572 -21.02 -9.82 -15.50
CA ARG A 572 -20.73 -10.55 -16.76
C ARG A 572 -21.98 -10.77 -17.62
N ALA A 573 -23.07 -11.19 -17.00
CA ALA A 573 -24.34 -11.39 -17.71
C ALA A 573 -24.88 -10.08 -18.29
N ALA A 574 -24.78 -8.98 -17.54
CA ALA A 574 -25.19 -7.65 -18.01
C ALA A 574 -24.28 -7.16 -19.17
N LEU A 575 -22.97 -7.37 -19.07
CA LEU A 575 -21.99 -7.08 -20.14
C LEU A 575 -22.36 -7.83 -21.43
N LYS A 576 -22.58 -9.14 -21.32
CA LYS A 576 -22.96 -9.95 -22.48
C LYS A 576 -24.26 -9.44 -23.12
N LYS A 577 -25.28 -9.20 -22.34
CA LYS A 577 -26.57 -8.68 -22.81
C LYS A 577 -26.43 -7.33 -23.52
N TRP A 578 -25.61 -6.43 -22.98
CA TRP A 578 -25.37 -5.11 -23.58
C TRP A 578 -24.54 -5.23 -24.87
N TYR A 579 -23.49 -6.07 -24.86
CA TYR A 579 -22.64 -6.34 -26.03
C TYR A 579 -23.42 -6.97 -27.18
N ASP A 580 -24.26 -7.97 -26.88
CA ASP A 580 -25.13 -8.66 -27.87
C ASP A 580 -26.15 -7.70 -28.54
N LYS A 581 -26.53 -6.62 -27.83
CA LYS A 581 -27.36 -5.52 -28.36
C LYS A 581 -26.61 -4.51 -29.22
N GLY A 582 -25.30 -4.67 -29.42
CA GLY A 582 -24.46 -3.79 -30.20
C GLY A 582 -23.66 -2.75 -29.43
N GLY A 583 -23.62 -2.84 -28.08
CA GLY A 583 -22.75 -2.01 -27.27
C GLY A 583 -21.27 -2.26 -27.57
N ARG A 584 -20.46 -1.19 -27.71
CA ARG A 584 -19.05 -1.33 -28.14
C ARG A 584 -18.06 -0.46 -27.37
N VAL A 585 -18.50 0.51 -26.60
CA VAL A 585 -17.60 1.41 -25.88
C VAL A 585 -17.86 1.35 -24.37
N ILE A 586 -16.84 0.92 -23.64
CA ILE A 586 -16.94 0.73 -22.19
C ILE A 586 -15.91 1.57 -21.45
N ARG A 587 -16.28 2.08 -20.28
CA ARG A 587 -15.40 2.77 -19.37
C ARG A 587 -15.15 1.95 -18.12
N ILE A 588 -13.89 1.81 -17.75
CA ILE A 588 -13.44 1.12 -16.54
C ILE A 588 -12.97 2.11 -15.49
N SER A 589 -13.27 1.84 -14.25
CA SER A 589 -12.88 2.65 -13.09
C SER A 589 -12.14 1.83 -12.02
N SER A 590 -11.90 0.54 -12.30
CA SER A 590 -11.14 -0.40 -11.48
C SER A 590 -10.33 -1.34 -12.36
N LEU A 591 -9.17 -1.78 -11.90
CA LEU A 591 -8.35 -2.80 -12.55
C LEU A 591 -9.06 -4.16 -12.63
N SER A 592 -9.94 -4.45 -11.68
CA SER A 592 -10.75 -5.69 -11.66
C SER A 592 -11.71 -5.82 -12.87
N HIS A 593 -11.92 -4.76 -13.63
CA HIS A 593 -12.76 -4.80 -14.84
C HIS A 593 -12.07 -5.49 -16.03
N LEU A 594 -10.75 -5.34 -16.17
CA LEU A 594 -10.02 -5.79 -17.36
C LEU A 594 -10.19 -7.29 -17.66
N PRO A 595 -10.09 -8.21 -16.69
CA PRO A 595 -10.33 -9.63 -16.97
C PRO A 595 -11.76 -9.95 -17.44
N LEU A 596 -12.76 -9.15 -17.02
CA LEU A 596 -14.14 -9.34 -17.41
C LEU A 596 -14.40 -8.99 -18.88
N LEU A 597 -13.52 -8.18 -19.47
CA LEU A 597 -13.68 -7.69 -20.85
C LEU A 597 -13.01 -8.59 -21.89
N LYS A 598 -12.22 -9.57 -21.51
CA LYS A 598 -11.47 -10.46 -22.42
C LYS A 598 -12.37 -11.27 -23.35
N ASP A 599 -13.59 -11.59 -22.91
CA ASP A 599 -14.56 -12.33 -23.72
C ASP A 599 -15.23 -11.45 -24.80
N PHE A 600 -14.90 -10.14 -24.86
CA PHE A 600 -15.53 -9.15 -25.73
C PHE A 600 -14.49 -8.37 -26.55
N PRO A 601 -13.86 -9.00 -27.57
CA PRO A 601 -12.67 -8.46 -28.23
C PRO A 601 -12.91 -7.16 -29.05
N GLU A 602 -14.15 -6.84 -29.40
CA GLU A 602 -14.50 -5.63 -30.18
C GLU A 602 -14.75 -4.40 -29.29
N LEU A 603 -14.59 -4.52 -27.98
CA LEU A 603 -14.81 -3.39 -27.09
C LEU A 603 -13.69 -2.36 -27.19
N THR A 604 -14.09 -1.11 -27.34
CA THR A 604 -13.22 0.04 -27.10
C THR A 604 -13.23 0.35 -25.60
N VAL A 605 -12.10 0.15 -24.93
CA VAL A 605 -11.97 0.33 -23.48
C VAL A 605 -11.35 1.69 -23.18
N LYS A 606 -11.98 2.45 -22.28
CA LYS A 606 -11.50 3.73 -21.77
C LYS A 606 -11.45 3.73 -20.26
N THR A 607 -10.55 4.48 -19.63
CA THR A 607 -10.57 4.63 -18.18
C THR A 607 -11.45 5.78 -17.71
N CYS A 608 -11.84 5.74 -16.46
CA CYS A 608 -12.55 6.80 -15.75
C CYS A 608 -12.16 6.82 -14.27
N MET A 609 -12.28 7.98 -13.62
CA MET A 609 -12.11 8.05 -12.17
C MET A 609 -13.06 7.08 -11.45
N PRO A 610 -12.62 6.48 -10.30
CA PRO A 610 -11.42 6.79 -9.51
C PRO A 610 -10.14 6.01 -9.87
N LEU A 611 -10.07 5.32 -11.01
CA LEU A 611 -8.82 4.67 -11.43
C LEU A 611 -7.74 5.75 -11.70
N PRO A 612 -6.69 5.85 -10.87
CA PRO A 612 -5.74 6.94 -10.98
C PRO A 612 -4.69 6.66 -12.07
N VAL A 613 -4.53 7.58 -13.03
CA VAL A 613 -3.46 7.54 -14.03
C VAL A 613 -2.72 8.88 -14.00
N CYS A 614 -1.44 8.87 -13.62
CA CYS A 614 -0.66 10.06 -13.36
C CYS A 614 0.58 10.22 -14.24
N ASN A 615 0.95 9.18 -15.02
CA ASN A 615 2.18 9.17 -15.82
C ASN A 615 2.05 8.31 -17.08
N SER A 616 2.95 8.54 -18.01
CA SER A 616 2.96 7.88 -19.32
C SER A 616 3.26 6.38 -19.28
N MET A 617 4.04 5.94 -18.27
CA MET A 617 4.34 4.52 -18.09
C MET A 617 3.09 3.74 -17.60
N ALA A 618 2.25 4.35 -16.74
CA ALA A 618 0.97 3.79 -16.35
C ALA A 618 -0.02 3.73 -17.54
N ALA A 619 -0.05 4.79 -18.37
CA ALA A 619 -0.84 4.80 -19.60
C ALA A 619 -0.37 3.72 -20.59
N ALA A 620 0.94 3.52 -20.72
CA ALA A 620 1.53 2.47 -21.58
C ALA A 620 1.19 1.06 -21.07
N GLU A 621 1.16 0.85 -19.74
CA GLU A 621 0.74 -0.45 -19.18
C GLU A 621 -0.73 -0.72 -19.48
N LEU A 622 -1.61 0.26 -19.27
CA LEU A 622 -3.04 0.13 -19.60
C LEU A 622 -3.26 -0.10 -21.11
N ALA A 623 -2.49 0.59 -21.96
CA ALA A 623 -2.55 0.41 -23.41
C ALA A 623 -2.17 -1.02 -23.82
N SER A 624 -1.18 -1.64 -23.17
CA SER A 624 -0.82 -3.05 -23.44
C SER A 624 -1.92 -4.05 -23.07
N HIS A 625 -2.89 -3.63 -22.26
CA HIS A 625 -4.10 -4.37 -21.89
C HIS A 625 -5.36 -3.92 -22.69
N GLY A 626 -5.18 -3.23 -23.81
CA GLY A 626 -6.26 -2.87 -24.73
C GLY A 626 -7.02 -1.58 -24.39
N VAL A 627 -6.53 -0.79 -23.43
CA VAL A 627 -7.11 0.54 -23.14
C VAL A 627 -6.71 1.52 -24.23
N SER A 628 -7.68 2.21 -24.81
CA SER A 628 -7.50 3.13 -25.95
C SER A 628 -7.47 4.62 -25.56
N LEU A 629 -7.94 4.95 -24.33
CA LEU A 629 -7.95 6.31 -23.79
C LEU A 629 -7.88 6.24 -22.26
N VAL A 630 -7.05 7.08 -21.66
CA VAL A 630 -6.98 7.20 -20.20
C VAL A 630 -7.48 8.55 -19.73
N GLN A 631 -8.21 8.55 -18.61
CA GLN A 631 -8.56 9.78 -17.90
C GLN A 631 -7.46 10.12 -16.92
N GLY A 632 -6.87 11.32 -17.04
CA GLY A 632 -5.83 11.79 -16.12
C GLY A 632 -6.37 12.03 -14.71
N SER A 633 -5.57 11.73 -13.69
CA SER A 633 -5.95 11.89 -12.29
C SER A 633 -6.27 13.33 -11.93
N LEU A 634 -7.29 13.52 -11.06
CA LEU A 634 -7.65 14.82 -10.50
C LEU A 634 -6.57 15.41 -9.57
N GLU A 635 -5.64 14.60 -9.13
CA GLU A 635 -4.51 15.03 -8.26
C GLU A 635 -3.35 15.65 -9.04
N LEU A 636 -3.43 15.76 -10.36
CA LEU A 636 -2.44 16.45 -11.18
C LEU A 636 -2.78 17.94 -11.32
N GLY A 637 -1.79 18.81 -11.08
CA GLY A 637 -1.84 20.21 -11.46
C GLY A 637 -1.74 20.38 -12.99
N ALA A 638 -2.05 21.58 -13.51
CA ALA A 638 -2.08 21.82 -14.95
C ALA A 638 -0.73 21.55 -15.63
N ALA A 639 0.38 21.90 -14.98
CA ALA A 639 1.73 21.67 -15.52
C ALA A 639 2.06 20.18 -15.59
N GLU A 640 1.79 19.44 -14.53
CA GLU A 640 2.02 17.99 -14.42
C GLU A 640 1.14 17.22 -15.41
N TRP A 641 -0.13 17.64 -15.52
CA TRP A 641 -1.08 17.05 -16.47
C TRP A 641 -0.60 17.21 -17.91
N ARG A 642 -0.08 18.41 -18.28
CA ARG A 642 0.50 18.65 -19.61
C ARG A 642 1.73 17.78 -19.89
N GLN A 643 2.63 17.63 -18.90
CA GLN A 643 3.82 16.77 -19.05
C GLN A 643 3.40 15.32 -19.31
N PHE A 644 2.46 14.81 -18.52
CA PHE A 644 1.90 13.48 -18.70
C PHE A 644 1.25 13.32 -20.08
N ALA A 645 0.35 14.22 -20.49
CA ALA A 645 -0.37 14.13 -21.76
C ALA A 645 0.58 14.16 -22.98
N ARG A 646 1.67 14.94 -22.91
CA ARG A 646 2.68 15.01 -23.98
C ARG A 646 3.49 13.73 -24.16
N LYS A 647 3.63 12.93 -23.10
CA LYS A 647 4.41 11.68 -23.10
C LYS A 647 3.53 10.42 -23.20
N SER A 648 2.24 10.52 -22.89
CA SER A 648 1.32 9.37 -22.95
C SER A 648 1.25 8.79 -24.36
N PRO A 649 1.46 7.46 -24.55
CA PRO A 649 1.37 6.83 -25.88
C PRO A 649 -0.06 6.74 -26.43
N ILE A 650 -1.06 6.93 -25.59
CA ILE A 650 -2.48 6.94 -25.94
C ILE A 650 -3.15 8.25 -25.52
N PRO A 651 -4.32 8.59 -26.11
CA PRO A 651 -5.07 9.79 -25.76
C PRO A 651 -5.31 9.95 -24.27
N VAL A 652 -5.16 11.19 -23.76
CA VAL A 652 -5.47 11.54 -22.36
C VAL A 652 -6.70 12.43 -22.33
N GLU A 653 -7.69 12.04 -21.52
CA GLU A 653 -8.92 12.78 -21.25
C GLU A 653 -8.77 13.63 -19.98
N LEU A 654 -9.20 14.89 -20.05
CA LEU A 654 -9.26 15.79 -18.91
C LEU A 654 -10.66 15.74 -18.28
N TYR A 655 -10.73 15.49 -16.97
CA TYR A 655 -11.96 15.71 -16.18
C TYR A 655 -12.22 17.21 -16.09
N ARG A 656 -13.11 17.71 -16.94
CA ARG A 656 -13.35 19.13 -17.17
C ARG A 656 -14.33 19.74 -16.18
N PHE A 657 -15.41 19.02 -15.88
CA PHE A 657 -16.53 19.52 -15.10
C PHE A 657 -17.22 18.40 -14.32
N GLY A 658 -17.66 18.69 -13.08
CA GLY A 658 -18.47 17.79 -12.30
C GLY A 658 -18.21 17.89 -10.80
N ARG A 659 -18.94 17.12 -10.01
CA ARG A 659 -18.77 17.03 -8.57
C ARG A 659 -17.92 15.79 -8.24
N PRO A 660 -16.63 15.95 -7.90
CA PRO A 660 -15.77 14.80 -7.66
C PRO A 660 -16.19 14.04 -6.38
N VAL A 661 -16.17 12.72 -6.47
CA VAL A 661 -16.27 11.84 -5.32
C VAL A 661 -14.93 11.87 -4.58
N LEU A 662 -14.94 12.33 -3.33
CA LEU A 662 -13.74 12.49 -2.51
C LEU A 662 -13.41 11.25 -1.67
N LEU A 663 -14.46 10.46 -1.34
CA LEU A 663 -14.33 9.25 -0.53
C LEU A 663 -15.48 8.31 -0.87
N SER A 664 -15.16 7.03 -1.08
CA SER A 664 -16.13 5.94 -1.21
C SER A 664 -15.90 4.90 -0.11
N THR A 665 -16.97 4.40 0.50
CA THR A 665 -16.89 3.41 1.58
C THR A 665 -18.07 2.45 1.55
N ARG A 666 -17.85 1.21 2.03
CA ARG A 666 -18.91 0.25 2.33
C ARG A 666 -19.49 0.43 3.74
N ALA A 667 -18.86 1.27 4.58
CA ALA A 667 -19.39 1.56 5.90
C ALA A 667 -20.74 2.30 5.80
N ASP A 668 -21.66 1.95 6.65
CA ASP A 668 -22.86 2.74 6.88
C ASP A 668 -22.47 3.99 7.67
N LEU A 669 -22.49 5.14 7.00
CA LEU A 669 -22.18 6.41 7.65
C LEU A 669 -23.41 6.91 8.40
N PRO A 670 -23.24 7.39 9.64
CA PRO A 670 -24.36 7.93 10.42
C PRO A 670 -24.70 9.37 9.99
N VAL A 671 -24.67 9.66 8.69
CA VAL A 671 -24.93 10.98 8.11
C VAL A 671 -25.37 10.82 6.65
N HIS A 672 -26.36 11.61 6.25
CA HIS A 672 -26.84 11.70 4.86
C HIS A 672 -27.03 13.16 4.44
N GLY A 673 -26.95 13.43 3.14
CA GLY A 673 -27.10 14.77 2.60
C GLY A 673 -25.93 15.69 2.91
N ARG A 674 -26.18 16.90 3.36
CA ARG A 674 -25.15 17.93 3.56
C ARG A 674 -24.36 17.74 4.86
N MET A 675 -23.07 17.77 4.75
CA MET A 675 -22.12 17.72 5.85
C MET A 675 -21.07 18.82 5.68
N SER A 676 -20.60 19.42 6.79
CA SER A 676 -19.49 20.37 6.76
C SER A 676 -18.42 20.04 7.80
N ASP A 677 -17.17 20.41 7.53
CA ASP A 677 -16.11 20.35 8.53
C ASP A 677 -16.09 21.59 9.44
N SER A 678 -15.15 21.61 10.39
CA SER A 678 -14.99 22.73 11.31
C SER A 678 -14.50 24.04 10.65
N LYS A 679 -14.04 24.00 9.40
CA LYS A 679 -13.60 25.15 8.62
C LYS A 679 -14.69 25.68 7.69
N GLY A 680 -15.83 24.99 7.62
CA GLY A 680 -16.96 25.34 6.76
C GLY A 680 -16.90 24.74 5.36
N ASP A 681 -15.93 23.86 5.09
CA ASP A 681 -15.92 23.09 3.83
C ASP A 681 -17.14 22.16 3.78
N MET A 682 -17.91 22.27 2.69
CA MET A 682 -19.16 21.54 2.50
C MET A 682 -18.93 20.25 1.72
N PHE A 683 -19.70 19.23 2.07
CA PHE A 683 -19.73 17.91 1.42
C PHE A 683 -21.18 17.47 1.23
N LEU A 684 -21.39 16.59 0.25
CA LEU A 684 -22.63 15.86 0.04
C LEU A 684 -22.37 14.37 0.27
N VAL A 685 -23.20 13.73 1.10
CA VAL A 685 -23.07 12.31 1.46
C VAL A 685 -24.28 11.57 0.90
N GLU A 686 -24.04 10.61 0.01
CA GLU A 686 -25.09 9.84 -0.65
C GLU A 686 -24.76 8.35 -0.69
N LYS A 687 -25.81 7.51 -0.64
CA LYS A 687 -25.68 6.06 -0.75
C LYS A 687 -26.02 5.61 -2.17
N HIS A 688 -25.06 4.95 -2.82
CA HIS A 688 -25.17 4.39 -4.16
C HIS A 688 -24.95 2.87 -4.12
N GLY A 689 -26.03 2.10 -4.07
CA GLY A 689 -25.96 0.64 -3.93
C GLY A 689 -25.30 0.25 -2.59
N ILE A 690 -24.18 -0.46 -2.67
CA ILE A 690 -23.41 -0.92 -1.49
C ILE A 690 -22.39 0.10 -0.99
N LEU A 691 -22.21 1.21 -1.71
CA LEU A 691 -21.27 2.27 -1.34
C LEU A 691 -22.00 3.50 -0.79
N THR A 692 -21.42 4.09 0.24
CA THR A 692 -21.67 5.48 0.63
C THR A 692 -20.56 6.34 0.07
N GLN A 693 -20.90 7.43 -0.62
CA GLN A 693 -19.97 8.36 -1.24
C GLN A 693 -20.04 9.74 -0.58
N VAL A 694 -18.87 10.32 -0.34
CA VAL A 694 -18.73 11.70 0.12
C VAL A 694 -18.19 12.51 -1.06
N MET A 695 -19.02 13.43 -1.55
CA MET A 695 -18.71 14.27 -2.71
C MET A 695 -18.34 15.68 -2.27
N ALA A 696 -17.59 16.39 -3.11
CA ALA A 696 -17.28 17.80 -2.89
C ALA A 696 -18.56 18.66 -2.85
N GLY A 697 -18.63 19.62 -1.94
CA GLY A 697 -19.74 20.57 -1.88
C GLY A 697 -19.79 21.52 -3.09
N LYS A 698 -18.63 21.82 -3.67
CA LYS A 698 -18.51 22.66 -4.88
C LYS A 698 -18.29 21.79 -6.11
N VAL A 699 -18.78 22.27 -7.25
CA VAL A 699 -18.50 21.66 -8.56
C VAL A 699 -17.09 22.05 -9.00
N MET A 700 -16.35 21.08 -9.50
CA MET A 700 -15.07 21.31 -10.18
C MET A 700 -15.35 21.82 -11.60
N ASP A 701 -14.67 22.89 -12.01
CA ASP A 701 -14.72 23.45 -13.35
C ASP A 701 -13.34 24.00 -13.72
N VAL A 702 -12.57 23.23 -14.47
CA VAL A 702 -11.19 23.59 -14.85
C VAL A 702 -11.11 23.99 -16.31
N PRO A 703 -10.19 24.92 -16.70
CA PRO A 703 -9.97 25.26 -18.09
C PRO A 703 -9.53 24.04 -18.91
N SER A 704 -9.92 24.00 -20.19
CA SER A 704 -9.41 22.96 -21.10
C SER A 704 -7.93 23.20 -21.37
N LEU A 705 -7.18 22.10 -21.53
CA LEU A 705 -5.76 22.13 -21.90
C LEU A 705 -5.58 21.78 -23.38
N PRO A 706 -4.65 22.44 -24.11
CA PRO A 706 -4.37 22.09 -25.51
C PRO A 706 -3.99 20.63 -25.74
N GLU A 707 -3.31 20.05 -24.79
CA GLU A 707 -2.84 18.67 -24.83
C GLU A 707 -3.94 17.63 -24.57
N ALA A 708 -5.13 18.06 -24.09
CA ALA A 708 -6.24 17.14 -23.86
C ALA A 708 -6.83 16.65 -25.19
N ALA A 709 -6.83 15.33 -25.39
CA ALA A 709 -7.46 14.70 -26.53
C ALA A 709 -9.00 14.66 -26.40
N ALA A 710 -9.49 14.66 -25.17
CA ALA A 710 -10.91 14.64 -24.85
C ALA A 710 -11.20 15.38 -23.53
N LEU A 711 -12.46 15.79 -23.36
CA LEU A 711 -12.97 16.46 -22.17
C LEU A 711 -14.11 15.63 -21.58
N PHE A 712 -14.08 15.42 -20.25
CA PHE A 712 -15.10 14.67 -19.52
C PHE A 712 -15.94 15.59 -18.64
N TRP A 713 -17.26 15.47 -18.72
CA TRP A 713 -18.25 16.23 -18.03
C TRP A 713 -19.12 15.28 -17.18
N ASP A 714 -19.11 15.45 -15.88
CA ASP A 714 -19.88 14.60 -14.95
C ASP A 714 -21.09 15.35 -14.42
N PHE A 715 -22.26 14.98 -14.92
CA PHE A 715 -23.55 15.58 -14.56
C PHE A 715 -24.35 14.72 -13.58
N ARG A 716 -23.75 13.75 -12.93
CA ARG A 716 -24.50 12.91 -11.96
C ARG A 716 -25.11 13.73 -10.83
N ASP A 717 -24.35 14.70 -10.33
CA ASP A 717 -24.72 15.56 -9.18
C ASP A 717 -24.51 17.05 -9.47
N ALA A 718 -24.59 17.42 -10.74
CA ALA A 718 -24.43 18.78 -11.25
C ALA A 718 -25.29 18.97 -12.51
N ASN A 719 -25.70 20.21 -12.80
CA ASN A 719 -26.52 20.52 -13.97
C ASN A 719 -25.94 21.57 -14.93
N GLY A 720 -24.74 22.06 -14.63
CA GLY A 720 -24.04 23.09 -15.41
C GLY A 720 -24.33 24.52 -15.01
N ARG A 721 -25.28 24.74 -14.09
CA ARG A 721 -25.73 26.09 -13.63
C ARG A 721 -25.23 26.49 -12.25
N GLU A 722 -24.32 25.70 -11.67
CA GLU A 722 -23.76 25.94 -10.33
C GLU A 722 -22.99 27.25 -10.29
N LYS A 723 -23.29 28.08 -9.28
CA LYS A 723 -22.64 29.37 -9.06
C LYS A 723 -21.27 29.22 -8.39
N GLU A 724 -21.12 28.26 -7.48
CA GLU A 724 -19.88 28.01 -6.75
C GLU A 724 -19.07 26.92 -7.44
N LYS A 725 -17.92 27.30 -7.96
CA LYS A 725 -16.99 26.45 -8.67
C LYS A 725 -15.63 26.37 -7.96
N ALA A 726 -14.93 25.25 -8.11
CA ALA A 726 -13.59 25.04 -7.62
C ALA A 726 -12.70 24.52 -8.75
N ARG A 727 -11.40 24.76 -8.67
CA ARG A 727 -10.43 24.23 -9.63
C ARG A 727 -9.61 23.08 -9.08
N PHE A 728 -9.89 22.68 -7.85
CA PHE A 728 -9.17 21.66 -7.10
C PHE A 728 -7.68 21.96 -7.10
N ASN A 729 -6.83 21.04 -7.59
CA ASN A 729 -5.38 21.22 -7.64
C ASN A 729 -4.87 21.75 -8.99
N TYR A 730 -5.75 22.16 -9.87
CA TYR A 730 -5.40 22.57 -11.22
C TYR A 730 -4.43 23.75 -11.28
N ASP A 731 -4.58 24.72 -10.38
CA ASP A 731 -3.74 25.92 -10.32
C ASP A 731 -2.54 25.78 -9.36
N VAL A 732 -2.44 24.68 -8.63
CA VAL A 732 -1.38 24.43 -7.64
C VAL A 732 -0.82 23.03 -7.80
N GLU A 733 0.49 22.89 -7.60
CA GLU A 733 1.09 21.56 -7.48
C GLU A 733 0.76 20.97 -6.12
N LEU A 734 0.33 19.72 -6.13
CA LEU A 734 0.13 18.97 -4.89
C LEU A 734 1.46 18.72 -4.20
N ALA A 735 1.49 19.00 -2.91
CA ALA A 735 2.62 18.65 -2.07
C ALA A 735 2.88 17.14 -2.04
#